data_5ad8d37b56d0ef939475e9e3c0a6fc34
#
_entry.id   5ad8d37b56d0ef939475e9e3c0a6fc34
#
_cell.length_a   1.000
_cell.length_b   1.000
_cell.length_c   1.000
_cell.angle_alpha   90.00
_cell.angle_beta   90.00
_cell.angle_gamma   90.00
#
_symmetry.space_group_name_H-M   'P 1'
#
loop_
_entity.id
_entity.type
_entity.pdbx_description
1 polymer ?
#
loop_
_entity_poly.entity_id
_entity_poly.type
_entity_poly.pdbx_seq_one_letter_code
_entity_poly.pdbx_strand_id
1 'polypeptide(L)'
;MINILRRPSLGPDAVLAALREHYGIEGTLSPLPGERDLNFLFTGTNGERRVAKVSTPDETDEILEIEADLMRHMARTTDGFTADVIPSADGDWVVKHTAEDGEVHRIRLVEYLEGGLFAEVRPRSLSLLYNLGSRIADLDSALGAYPDHPPARIDFEWALGRSGLVMERCLDLFQGEQLELIQAVHQDWLRREPDFLGLGSQVIHGDLNDYNVLVSHPGEGPRRISGIIDLGDAHSAPRVFDLGVAIAYAILGTDDPLMSIGSIVRGFHDRTPLSEEEANVVFTLAKARLGASVSISAWRRHQAGETDEYALISERPAWAMIQTLGEVPVRLAEGIVREAAGLPASPKTPVLVDWLKKQTFSPVMAIPGTEEKISILDLSVSSPLLRGRDTEDTEDFTRRVFRHMEDRNASLGIGRYLEPRTLYLEDIFKGRSGDPRESRTVHTGIDIFCQAGGEVYAPLAGRIRSVVNNAQNLDYGPTVILEHEGPAGAFWTLYGHLELSTVENLKTGNEVAAGELFARIGSAEENGGWPPHLHFQLITDLLDFEGQFPGVALPREETVWASFSPDPNLILQLPGQTTFIPPGDIYKRRVELLGRNLSVAYDTPLHIVRGSGTYLIDVVGRSYLDCVNNVAHVGHERRSVVEAGQLQMSVLNTNTRYLHENVLHYGERLTELFPDPLSVCFFVNSGSEANDLALRMARAHTKGQGVVAIENGYHGHSQSLIDVSHYKHAGEGGDGAPSWVRIVPVPDDYRGLYGRDIVDRAVRYAMHVGEAFGSLSSTGHEPAAFIAESILSCGGQIEPPAGYLEEAYRIARSRGAICIADEVQIGFGRVGSHMWGFQTGNVVPDIVTLGKPIGNGHPIGAVVTTPEVAESFANSMEFFSTFGGNP
;
A
#
# COMPACT_ATOMS: atom_id res chain seq x y z
N MET A 1 -19.58 40.37 -11.95
CA MET A 1 -19.31 39.66 -13.23
C MET A 1 -17.96 39.01 -13.07
N ILE A 2 -17.76 37.79 -13.41
CA ILE A 2 -16.46 37.12 -13.46
C ILE A 2 -15.70 37.78 -14.63
N ASN A 3 -14.51 38.31 -14.37
CA ASN A 3 -13.77 39.11 -15.36
C ASN A 3 -12.89 38.14 -16.19
N ILE A 4 -13.13 38.11 -17.54
CA ILE A 4 -12.27 37.35 -18.47
C ILE A 4 -11.18 38.31 -18.94
N LEU A 5 -9.93 38.04 -18.55
CA LEU A 5 -8.78 38.82 -19.05
C LEU A 5 -8.53 38.55 -20.53
N ARG A 6 -8.10 39.57 -21.26
CA ARG A 6 -7.82 39.43 -22.70
C ARG A 6 -6.53 38.66 -22.92
N ARG A 7 -6.56 37.65 -23.77
CA ARG A 7 -5.37 36.91 -24.16
C ARG A 7 -4.52 37.73 -25.14
N PRO A 8 -3.16 37.75 -24.98
CA PRO A 8 -2.28 38.46 -25.91
C PRO A 8 -2.42 37.92 -27.35
N SER A 9 -2.22 38.77 -28.36
CA SER A 9 -2.33 38.39 -29.78
C SER A 9 -1.00 38.26 -30.52
N LEU A 10 0.15 38.13 -29.77
CA LEU A 10 1.48 38.10 -30.35
C LEU A 10 1.86 36.71 -30.86
N GLY A 11 2.23 36.61 -32.16
CA GLY A 11 2.62 35.37 -32.79
C GLY A 11 4.06 34.91 -32.43
N PRO A 12 4.40 33.58 -32.58
CA PRO A 12 5.71 33.02 -32.23
C PRO A 12 6.90 33.74 -32.89
N ASP A 13 6.76 34.14 -34.17
CA ASP A 13 7.81 34.84 -34.91
C ASP A 13 8.11 36.23 -34.33
N ALA A 14 7.08 36.94 -33.89
CA ALA A 14 7.23 38.24 -33.24
C ALA A 14 7.85 38.09 -31.84
N VAL A 15 7.49 37.03 -31.09
CA VAL A 15 8.15 36.73 -29.81
C VAL A 15 9.63 36.40 -30.03
N LEU A 16 10.01 35.63 -31.05
CA LEU A 16 11.40 35.36 -31.39
C LEU A 16 12.16 36.64 -31.78
N ALA A 17 11.53 37.57 -32.51
CA ALA A 17 12.13 38.84 -32.84
C ALA A 17 12.39 39.66 -31.56
N ALA A 18 11.44 39.72 -30.64
CA ALA A 18 11.59 40.40 -29.37
C ALA A 18 12.70 39.75 -28.49
N LEU A 19 12.80 38.44 -28.44
CA LEU A 19 13.85 37.73 -27.71
C LEU A 19 15.26 38.04 -28.30
N ARG A 20 15.40 38.12 -29.63
CA ARG A 20 16.63 38.53 -30.31
C ARG A 20 16.98 39.97 -29.98
N GLU A 21 16.00 40.88 -30.06
CA GLU A 21 16.20 42.31 -29.84
C GLU A 21 16.59 42.61 -28.39
N HIS A 22 15.86 42.10 -27.41
CA HIS A 22 16.00 42.47 -25.99
C HIS A 22 16.94 41.55 -25.20
N TYR A 23 17.09 40.30 -25.58
CA TYR A 23 17.91 39.31 -24.83
C TYR A 23 19.12 38.80 -25.60
N GLY A 24 19.22 39.13 -26.92
CA GLY A 24 20.36 38.74 -27.74
C GLY A 24 20.46 37.23 -27.98
N ILE A 25 19.34 36.49 -27.88
CA ILE A 25 19.32 35.00 -27.99
C ILE A 25 18.65 34.53 -29.27
N GLU A 26 19.12 33.37 -29.82
CA GLU A 26 18.60 32.75 -31.02
C GLU A 26 18.24 31.29 -30.75
N GLY A 27 17.08 30.87 -31.27
CA GLY A 27 16.56 29.51 -31.04
C GLY A 27 15.21 29.29 -31.70
N THR A 28 14.46 28.34 -31.18
CA THR A 28 13.10 27.98 -31.60
C THR A 28 12.11 28.11 -30.45
N LEU A 29 10.83 28.34 -30.77
CA LEU A 29 9.72 28.39 -29.81
C LEU A 29 8.75 27.23 -30.05
N SER A 30 8.30 26.61 -28.95
CA SER A 30 7.17 25.70 -28.92
C SER A 30 6.12 26.22 -27.95
N PRO A 31 4.82 26.24 -28.29
CA PRO A 31 3.80 26.75 -27.40
C PRO A 31 3.68 25.89 -26.15
N LEU A 32 3.47 26.52 -24.99
CA LEU A 32 3.12 25.90 -23.73
C LEU A 32 1.68 26.29 -23.34
N PRO A 33 0.97 25.46 -22.55
CA PRO A 33 -0.33 25.83 -22.01
C PRO A 33 -0.27 27.12 -21.18
N GLY A 34 -1.32 27.89 -21.19
CA GLY A 34 -1.49 29.10 -20.39
C GLY A 34 -2.91 29.63 -20.49
N GLU A 35 -3.49 30.04 -19.38
CA GLU A 35 -4.85 30.56 -19.31
C GLU A 35 -4.93 32.03 -19.73
N ARG A 36 -4.08 32.88 -19.15
CA ARG A 36 -4.06 34.34 -19.34
C ARG A 36 -2.94 34.80 -20.26
N ASP A 37 -1.74 34.26 -20.01
CA ASP A 37 -0.51 34.61 -20.73
C ASP A 37 -0.29 33.67 -21.91
N LEU A 38 0.45 34.13 -22.93
CA LEU A 38 1.01 33.23 -23.93
C LEU A 38 2.38 32.78 -23.46
N ASN A 39 2.52 31.45 -23.29
CA ASN A 39 3.74 30.83 -22.82
C ASN A 39 4.40 30.03 -23.96
N PHE A 40 5.73 30.16 -24.10
CA PHE A 40 6.51 29.44 -25.09
C PHE A 40 7.74 28.83 -24.45
N LEU A 41 8.00 27.54 -24.72
CA LEU A 41 9.31 26.95 -24.48
C LEU A 41 10.28 27.46 -25.55
N PHE A 42 11.26 28.21 -25.13
CA PHE A 42 12.42 28.60 -25.96
C PHE A 42 13.50 27.54 -25.85
N THR A 43 14.03 27.09 -27.01
CA THR A 43 15.19 26.20 -27.09
C THR A 43 16.28 26.89 -27.89
N GLY A 44 17.37 27.24 -27.24
CA GLY A 44 18.53 27.88 -27.81
C GLY A 44 19.33 26.96 -28.75
N THR A 45 20.16 27.53 -29.61
CA THR A 45 21.01 26.77 -30.53
C THR A 45 22.04 25.87 -29.84
N ASN A 46 22.37 26.11 -28.58
CA ASN A 46 23.23 25.30 -27.70
C ASN A 46 22.42 24.26 -26.90
N GLY A 47 21.09 24.16 -27.09
CA GLY A 47 20.20 23.26 -26.38
C GLY A 47 19.70 23.77 -25.02
N GLU A 48 20.05 25.02 -24.62
CA GLU A 48 19.48 25.60 -23.38
C GLU A 48 17.98 25.81 -23.53
N ARG A 49 17.23 25.61 -22.44
CA ARG A 49 15.79 25.78 -22.38
C ARG A 49 15.40 26.91 -21.42
N ARG A 50 14.40 27.71 -21.84
CA ARG A 50 13.83 28.82 -21.07
C ARG A 50 12.35 28.96 -21.40
N VAL A 51 11.60 29.70 -20.59
CA VAL A 51 10.19 30.00 -20.85
C VAL A 51 10.03 31.47 -21.17
N ALA A 52 9.49 31.79 -22.34
CA ALA A 52 9.11 33.15 -22.70
C ALA A 52 7.62 33.33 -22.40
N LYS A 53 7.29 34.28 -21.53
CA LYS A 53 5.93 34.64 -21.14
C LYS A 53 5.56 35.98 -21.74
N VAL A 54 4.46 36.03 -22.50
CA VAL A 54 3.85 37.28 -22.98
C VAL A 54 2.62 37.54 -22.14
N SER A 55 2.66 38.59 -21.33
CA SER A 55 1.63 38.89 -20.34
C SER A 55 0.36 39.41 -20.95
N THR A 56 -0.80 39.16 -20.33
CA THR A 56 -2.07 39.75 -20.73
C THR A 56 -1.98 41.27 -20.80
N PRO A 57 -2.61 41.93 -21.81
CA PRO A 57 -2.66 43.38 -21.92
C PRO A 57 -3.29 44.08 -20.73
N ASP A 58 -4.10 43.38 -19.98
CA ASP A 58 -4.85 43.91 -18.82
C ASP A 58 -4.00 44.04 -17.56
N GLU A 59 -2.78 43.43 -17.53
CA GLU A 59 -1.83 43.61 -16.41
C GLU A 59 -1.06 44.92 -16.50
N THR A 60 -0.79 45.53 -15.35
CA THR A 60 0.00 46.74 -15.26
C THR A 60 1.50 46.48 -15.18
N ASP A 61 2.34 47.43 -15.56
CA ASP A 61 3.79 47.33 -15.41
C ASP A 61 4.18 47.07 -13.94
N GLU A 62 3.54 47.78 -12.99
CA GLU A 62 3.80 47.66 -11.55
C GLU A 62 3.59 46.23 -11.03
N ILE A 63 2.51 45.59 -11.44
CA ILE A 63 2.21 44.18 -11.04
C ILE A 63 3.29 43.25 -11.58
N LEU A 64 3.67 43.38 -12.85
CA LEU A 64 4.67 42.54 -13.50
C LEU A 64 6.08 42.71 -12.92
N GLU A 65 6.44 43.92 -12.52
CA GLU A 65 7.72 44.23 -11.84
C GLU A 65 7.78 43.63 -10.43
N ILE A 66 6.67 43.70 -9.66
CA ILE A 66 6.55 43.05 -8.35
C ILE A 66 6.63 41.53 -8.51
N GLU A 67 5.95 40.95 -9.51
CA GLU A 67 6.02 39.51 -9.77
C GLU A 67 7.47 39.08 -10.12
N ALA A 68 8.18 39.87 -10.95
CA ALA A 68 9.56 39.57 -11.29
C ALA A 68 10.49 39.66 -10.07
N ASP A 69 10.29 40.66 -9.19
CA ASP A 69 11.07 40.76 -7.95
C ASP A 69 10.78 39.64 -6.97
N LEU A 70 9.49 39.21 -6.85
CA LEU A 70 9.09 38.06 -6.06
C LEU A 70 9.75 36.77 -6.58
N MET A 71 9.76 36.53 -7.91
CA MET A 71 10.45 35.38 -8.53
C MET A 71 11.93 35.34 -8.16
N ARG A 72 12.61 36.48 -8.21
CA ARG A 72 14.02 36.61 -7.84
C ARG A 72 14.28 36.35 -6.34
N HIS A 73 13.36 36.78 -5.48
CA HIS A 73 13.41 36.49 -4.06
C HIS A 73 13.28 34.98 -3.84
N MET A 74 12.29 34.36 -4.48
CA MET A 74 12.03 32.93 -4.37
C MET A 74 13.20 32.09 -4.88
N ALA A 75 13.77 32.39 -6.03
CA ALA A 75 14.93 31.67 -6.58
C ALA A 75 16.15 31.70 -5.66
N ARG A 76 16.31 32.75 -4.85
CA ARG A 76 17.41 32.90 -3.88
C ARG A 76 17.15 32.17 -2.56
N THR A 77 15.89 31.96 -2.19
CA THR A 77 15.50 31.45 -0.87
C THR A 77 15.04 29.99 -0.90
N THR A 78 14.81 29.41 -2.06
CA THR A 78 14.20 28.08 -2.25
C THR A 78 15.15 27.09 -2.93
N ASP A 79 16.32 26.81 -2.55
CA ASP A 79 17.22 25.75 -3.07
C ASP A 79 16.99 25.32 -4.55
N GLY A 80 16.58 26.28 -5.42
CA GLY A 80 16.42 26.09 -6.87
C GLY A 80 15.17 25.32 -7.32
N PHE A 81 14.15 25.15 -6.47
CA PHE A 81 12.87 24.53 -6.92
C PHE A 81 11.82 25.56 -7.40
N THR A 82 12.15 26.84 -7.45
CA THR A 82 11.38 27.92 -8.11
C THR A 82 12.23 28.58 -9.16
N ALA A 83 11.58 29.01 -10.28
CA ALA A 83 12.27 29.60 -11.41
C ALA A 83 12.65 31.07 -11.15
N ASP A 84 13.84 31.51 -11.60
CA ASP A 84 14.24 32.92 -11.64
C ASP A 84 13.80 33.57 -12.95
N VAL A 85 13.62 34.89 -12.92
CA VAL A 85 13.44 35.71 -14.11
C VAL A 85 14.82 36.14 -14.66
N ILE A 86 14.99 36.09 -15.96
CA ILE A 86 16.24 36.39 -16.65
C ILE A 86 16.19 37.83 -17.15
N PRO A 87 17.17 38.67 -16.80
CA PRO A 87 17.19 40.09 -17.26
C PRO A 87 17.47 40.19 -18.76
N SER A 88 16.96 41.25 -19.37
CA SER A 88 17.29 41.65 -20.73
C SER A 88 18.77 42.13 -20.82
N ALA A 89 19.25 42.37 -22.02
CA ALA A 89 20.59 42.92 -22.25
C ALA A 89 20.80 44.28 -21.58
N ASP A 90 19.74 45.03 -21.42
CA ASP A 90 19.75 46.36 -20.77
C ASP A 90 19.52 46.27 -19.25
N GLY A 91 19.24 45.06 -18.69
CA GLY A 91 19.02 44.79 -17.29
C GLY A 91 17.57 44.87 -16.84
N ASP A 92 16.63 45.01 -17.72
CA ASP A 92 15.18 45.04 -17.41
C ASP A 92 14.64 43.60 -17.22
N TRP A 93 13.79 43.39 -16.23
CA TRP A 93 13.15 42.13 -15.94
C TRP A 93 11.87 41.91 -16.76
N VAL A 94 11.21 42.99 -17.16
CA VAL A 94 10.03 43.00 -18.01
C VAL A 94 10.30 43.92 -19.22
N VAL A 95 10.34 43.36 -20.42
CA VAL A 95 10.59 44.15 -21.62
C VAL A 95 9.29 44.52 -22.32
N LYS A 96 9.24 45.74 -22.95
CA LYS A 96 8.12 46.18 -23.78
C LYS A 96 8.47 46.02 -25.21
N HIS A 97 7.68 45.23 -25.93
CA HIS A 97 7.81 45.08 -27.37
C HIS A 97 6.60 45.63 -28.08
N THR A 98 6.80 46.52 -29.03
CA THR A 98 5.71 47.07 -29.82
C THR A 98 5.54 46.25 -31.12
N ALA A 99 4.39 45.57 -31.26
CA ALA A 99 4.08 44.81 -32.45
C ALA A 99 3.82 45.67 -33.66
N GLU A 100 3.74 45.08 -34.87
CA GLU A 100 3.52 45.78 -36.16
C GLU A 100 2.18 46.53 -36.19
N ASP A 101 1.16 46.07 -35.45
CA ASP A 101 -0.14 46.70 -35.28
C ASP A 101 -0.14 47.89 -34.32
N GLY A 102 0.99 48.16 -33.65
CA GLY A 102 1.17 49.23 -32.67
C GLY A 102 0.76 48.85 -31.24
N GLU A 103 0.31 47.61 -30.97
CA GLU A 103 0.04 47.10 -29.62
C GLU A 103 1.36 46.89 -28.88
N VAL A 104 1.38 47.25 -27.57
CA VAL A 104 2.54 47.07 -26.70
C VAL A 104 2.36 45.82 -25.87
N HIS A 105 3.17 44.83 -26.10
CA HIS A 105 3.24 43.58 -25.32
C HIS A 105 4.36 43.62 -24.28
N ARG A 106 4.12 42.98 -23.14
CA ARG A 106 5.10 42.82 -22.07
C ARG A 106 5.62 41.41 -22.08
N ILE A 107 6.92 41.23 -22.19
CA ILE A 107 7.55 39.91 -22.33
C ILE A 107 8.57 39.74 -21.19
N ARG A 108 8.55 38.52 -20.60
CA ARG A 108 9.54 38.09 -19.61
C ARG A 108 10.16 36.78 -20.05
N LEU A 109 11.43 36.60 -19.75
CA LEU A 109 12.15 35.35 -19.95
C LEU A 109 12.44 34.75 -18.58
N VAL A 110 12.06 33.48 -18.40
CA VAL A 110 12.12 32.77 -17.10
C VAL A 110 12.92 31.48 -17.28
N GLU A 111 13.63 31.06 -16.24
CA GLU A 111 14.31 29.77 -16.20
C GLU A 111 13.34 28.62 -16.44
N TYR A 112 13.80 27.61 -17.15
CA TYR A 112 13.07 26.36 -17.33
C TYR A 112 13.45 25.37 -16.24
N LEU A 113 12.48 24.92 -15.46
CA LEU A 113 12.67 23.87 -14.46
C LEU A 113 12.38 22.48 -15.06
N GLU A 114 13.27 21.53 -14.77
CA GLU A 114 13.14 20.16 -15.23
C GLU A 114 12.11 19.38 -14.41
N GLY A 115 11.24 18.63 -15.07
CA GLY A 115 10.24 17.78 -14.45
C GLY A 115 9.02 17.53 -15.33
N GLY A 116 8.21 16.54 -14.96
CA GLY A 116 6.88 16.29 -15.52
C GLY A 116 5.81 16.98 -14.70
N LEU A 117 4.66 17.31 -15.31
CA LEU A 117 3.54 17.92 -14.58
C LEU A 117 2.96 16.94 -13.55
N PHE A 118 2.72 17.42 -12.33
CA PHE A 118 2.06 16.61 -11.28
C PHE A 118 0.67 16.14 -11.73
N ALA A 119 -0.02 16.91 -12.55
CA ALA A 119 -1.30 16.55 -13.19
C ALA A 119 -1.24 15.21 -13.94
N GLU A 120 -0.11 14.85 -14.55
CA GLU A 120 0.10 13.65 -15.36
C GLU A 120 0.66 12.46 -14.55
N VAL A 121 1.10 12.69 -13.31
CA VAL A 121 1.73 11.65 -12.49
C VAL A 121 0.70 10.70 -11.90
N ARG A 122 0.86 9.41 -12.22
CA ARG A 122 0.08 8.30 -11.65
C ARG A 122 1.00 7.09 -11.39
N PRO A 123 0.83 6.32 -10.29
CA PRO A 123 0.03 6.70 -9.13
C PRO A 123 0.69 7.83 -8.33
N ARG A 124 -0.10 8.58 -7.58
CA ARG A 124 0.37 9.57 -6.60
C ARG A 124 0.60 8.87 -5.27
N SER A 125 1.84 8.43 -5.00
CA SER A 125 2.18 7.73 -3.75
C SER A 125 2.08 8.64 -2.53
N LEU A 126 1.80 8.07 -1.34
CA LEU A 126 1.75 8.84 -0.10
C LEU A 126 3.07 9.55 0.19
N SER A 127 4.22 8.96 -0.17
CA SER A 127 5.53 9.61 -0.03
C SER A 127 5.70 10.83 -0.94
N LEU A 128 5.15 10.79 -2.17
CA LEU A 128 5.14 11.95 -3.07
C LEU A 128 4.20 13.04 -2.53
N LEU A 129 3.04 12.65 -2.00
CA LEU A 129 2.08 13.59 -1.39
C LEU A 129 2.64 14.23 -0.11
N TYR A 130 3.34 13.47 0.73
CA TYR A 130 4.10 14.01 1.87
C TYR A 130 5.16 15.01 1.42
N ASN A 131 5.92 14.67 0.36
CA ASN A 131 6.93 15.59 -0.20
C ASN A 131 6.29 16.86 -0.78
N LEU A 132 5.10 16.76 -1.39
CA LEU A 132 4.33 17.94 -1.84
C LEU A 132 4.04 18.86 -0.64
N GLY A 133 3.47 18.36 0.45
CA GLY A 133 3.22 19.14 1.66
C GLY A 133 4.49 19.81 2.20
N SER A 134 5.61 19.07 2.25
CA SER A 134 6.89 19.62 2.69
C SER A 134 7.38 20.76 1.80
N ARG A 135 7.23 20.66 0.48
CA ARG A 135 7.63 21.70 -0.46
C ARG A 135 6.73 22.93 -0.42
N ILE A 136 5.43 22.76 -0.16
CA ILE A 136 4.51 23.88 0.08
C ILE A 136 4.93 24.66 1.34
N ALA A 137 5.28 23.96 2.40
CA ALA A 137 5.74 24.59 3.63
C ALA A 137 7.07 25.37 3.43
N ASP A 138 8.01 24.81 2.65
CA ASP A 138 9.25 25.51 2.27
C ASP A 138 8.94 26.77 1.43
N LEU A 139 8.01 26.65 0.46
CA LEU A 139 7.53 27.76 -0.37
C LEU A 139 6.90 28.88 0.46
N ASP A 140 5.92 28.53 1.31
CA ASP A 140 5.20 29.50 2.16
C ASP A 140 6.12 30.21 3.16
N SER A 141 7.13 29.49 3.66
CA SER A 141 8.14 30.10 4.52
C SER A 141 8.98 31.13 3.78
N ALA A 142 9.34 30.87 2.52
CA ALA A 142 10.09 31.81 1.68
C ALA A 142 9.22 33.00 1.25
N LEU A 143 7.94 32.77 0.87
CA LEU A 143 6.99 33.81 0.53
C LEU A 143 6.69 34.74 1.73
N GLY A 144 6.53 34.16 2.91
CA GLY A 144 6.30 34.91 4.16
C GLY A 144 7.47 35.78 4.58
N ALA A 145 8.68 35.51 4.08
CA ALA A 145 9.87 36.34 4.29
C ALA A 145 10.01 37.47 3.26
N TYR A 146 9.16 37.55 2.23
CA TYR A 146 9.19 38.60 1.24
C TYR A 146 8.75 39.94 1.86
N PRO A 147 9.56 41.02 1.73
CA PRO A 147 9.35 42.23 2.50
C PRO A 147 8.17 43.08 2.01
N ASP A 148 7.82 42.98 0.74
CA ASP A 148 6.77 43.78 0.13
C ASP A 148 5.45 42.98 0.04
N HIS A 149 4.33 43.68 0.02
CA HIS A 149 3.02 43.05 -0.19
C HIS A 149 2.58 43.34 -1.62
N PRO A 150 2.37 42.30 -2.47
CA PRO A 150 1.76 42.47 -3.76
C PRO A 150 0.43 43.22 -3.62
N PRO A 151 0.08 44.13 -4.52
CA PRO A 151 -1.21 44.80 -4.48
C PRO A 151 -2.32 43.77 -4.43
N ALA A 152 -3.26 43.96 -3.49
CA ALA A 152 -4.36 43.05 -3.29
C ALA A 152 -5.15 42.91 -4.60
N ARG A 153 -5.09 41.77 -5.24
CA ARG A 153 -5.98 41.39 -6.35
C ARG A 153 -7.36 41.05 -5.79
N ILE A 154 -8.00 42.05 -5.17
CA ILE A 154 -9.26 41.91 -4.42
C ILE A 154 -10.39 41.33 -5.28
N ASP A 155 -10.35 41.52 -6.59
CA ASP A 155 -11.38 41.10 -7.54
C ASP A 155 -11.05 39.84 -8.36
N PHE A 156 -10.02 39.09 -7.93
CA PHE A 156 -9.60 37.88 -8.62
C PHE A 156 -10.45 36.67 -8.23
N GLU A 157 -11.18 36.10 -9.17
CA GLU A 157 -12.22 35.09 -8.94
C GLU A 157 -11.63 33.74 -8.46
N TRP A 158 -10.38 33.45 -8.81
CA TRP A 158 -9.67 32.26 -8.37
C TRP A 158 -9.09 32.35 -6.94
N ALA A 159 -9.06 33.55 -6.35
CA ALA A 159 -8.60 33.68 -4.96
C ALA A 159 -9.49 32.82 -4.04
N LEU A 160 -8.87 31.91 -3.29
CA LEU A 160 -9.61 30.94 -2.45
C LEU A 160 -10.55 31.64 -1.46
N GLY A 161 -10.16 32.81 -0.93
CA GLY A 161 -11.01 33.62 -0.04
C GLY A 161 -12.32 34.10 -0.65
N ARG A 162 -12.50 33.99 -1.99
CA ARG A 162 -13.73 34.37 -2.69
C ARG A 162 -14.63 33.17 -3.06
N SER A 163 -14.22 31.94 -2.71
CA SER A 163 -14.92 30.73 -3.13
C SER A 163 -16.39 30.73 -2.73
N GLY A 164 -16.74 31.19 -1.53
CA GLY A 164 -18.13 31.30 -1.10
C GLY A 164 -18.97 32.22 -2.01
N LEU A 165 -18.45 33.41 -2.35
CA LEU A 165 -19.11 34.36 -3.24
C LEU A 165 -19.24 33.81 -4.68
N VAL A 166 -18.21 33.10 -5.16
CA VAL A 166 -18.21 32.48 -6.49
C VAL A 166 -19.28 31.39 -6.57
N MET A 167 -19.33 30.48 -5.59
CA MET A 167 -20.36 29.44 -5.52
C MET A 167 -21.76 30.05 -5.45
N GLU A 168 -21.99 31.02 -4.55
CA GLU A 168 -23.29 31.71 -4.39
C GLU A 168 -23.81 32.28 -5.72
N ARG A 169 -22.94 32.96 -6.47
CA ARG A 169 -23.29 33.58 -7.76
C ARG A 169 -23.64 32.57 -8.88
N CYS A 170 -23.16 31.34 -8.73
CA CYS A 170 -23.31 30.28 -9.72
C CYS A 170 -24.41 29.25 -9.38
N LEU A 171 -25.05 29.33 -8.21
CA LEU A 171 -26.06 28.35 -7.77
C LEU A 171 -27.18 28.12 -8.81
N ASP A 172 -27.63 29.17 -9.46
CA ASP A 172 -28.71 29.10 -10.47
C ASP A 172 -28.31 28.36 -11.76
N LEU A 173 -27.02 28.08 -11.93
CA LEU A 173 -26.49 27.32 -13.08
C LEU A 173 -26.55 25.79 -12.87
N PHE A 174 -26.84 25.33 -11.66
CA PHE A 174 -26.87 23.92 -11.29
C PHE A 174 -28.30 23.42 -11.06
N GLN A 175 -28.53 22.10 -11.24
CA GLN A 175 -29.79 21.42 -10.99
C GLN A 175 -29.58 20.04 -10.37
N GLY A 176 -30.62 19.51 -9.69
CA GLY A 176 -30.61 18.18 -9.12
C GLY A 176 -29.45 17.96 -8.16
N GLU A 177 -28.77 16.80 -8.26
CA GLU A 177 -27.68 16.37 -7.39
C GLU A 177 -26.51 17.37 -7.36
N GLN A 178 -26.17 17.97 -8.50
CA GLN A 178 -25.11 18.99 -8.56
C GLN A 178 -25.44 20.22 -7.71
N LEU A 179 -26.69 20.68 -7.74
CA LEU A 179 -27.12 21.80 -6.88
C LEU A 179 -27.02 21.45 -5.40
N GLU A 180 -27.47 20.26 -5.01
CA GLU A 180 -27.39 19.80 -3.63
C GLU A 180 -25.93 19.73 -3.13
N LEU A 181 -25.02 19.17 -3.94
CA LEU A 181 -23.60 19.08 -3.63
C LEU A 181 -22.94 20.45 -3.46
N ILE A 182 -23.17 21.39 -4.38
CA ILE A 182 -22.61 22.74 -4.29
C ILE A 182 -23.20 23.52 -3.11
N GLN A 183 -24.49 23.38 -2.85
CA GLN A 183 -25.12 23.99 -1.67
C GLN A 183 -24.49 23.47 -0.37
N ALA A 184 -24.21 22.16 -0.28
CA ALA A 184 -23.54 21.57 0.87
C ALA A 184 -22.12 22.15 1.06
N VAL A 185 -21.32 22.23 -0.01
CA VAL A 185 -19.96 22.83 0.03
C VAL A 185 -20.04 24.30 0.45
N HIS A 186 -20.98 25.06 -0.11
CA HIS A 186 -21.19 26.46 0.24
C HIS A 186 -21.61 26.66 1.71
N GLN A 187 -22.48 25.79 2.24
CA GLN A 187 -22.87 25.83 3.66
C GLN A 187 -21.67 25.49 4.58
N ASP A 188 -20.81 24.53 4.20
CA ASP A 188 -19.59 24.23 4.95
C ASP A 188 -18.64 25.45 4.97
N TRP A 189 -18.50 26.14 3.85
CA TRP A 189 -17.75 27.40 3.77
C TRP A 189 -18.30 28.46 4.73
N LEU A 190 -19.61 28.75 4.64
CA LEU A 190 -20.23 29.80 5.47
C LEU A 190 -20.08 29.52 7.00
N ARG A 191 -20.10 28.25 7.39
CA ARG A 191 -19.89 27.86 8.79
C ARG A 191 -18.46 28.15 9.29
N ARG A 192 -17.47 28.02 8.40
CA ARG A 192 -16.05 28.17 8.75
C ARG A 192 -15.45 29.53 8.37
N GLU A 193 -16.17 30.35 7.60
CA GLU A 193 -15.67 31.67 7.17
C GLU A 193 -15.16 32.54 8.32
N PRO A 194 -15.82 32.64 9.49
CA PRO A 194 -15.30 33.41 10.62
C PRO A 194 -13.95 32.89 11.13
N ASP A 195 -13.69 31.58 11.05
CA ASP A 195 -12.49 30.96 11.59
C ASP A 195 -11.25 31.36 10.76
N PHE A 196 -11.33 31.31 9.42
CA PHE A 196 -10.17 31.66 8.59
C PHE A 196 -10.02 33.16 8.33
N LEU A 197 -11.05 33.99 8.53
CA LEU A 197 -10.90 35.45 8.54
C LEU A 197 -10.06 35.97 9.72
N GLY A 198 -9.95 35.18 10.80
CA GLY A 198 -9.13 35.51 11.98
C GLY A 198 -7.64 35.10 11.82
N LEU A 199 -7.28 34.36 10.77
CA LEU A 199 -5.90 33.89 10.56
C LEU A 199 -4.98 35.03 10.07
N GLY A 200 -3.69 34.97 10.46
CA GLY A 200 -2.68 35.90 9.98
C GLY A 200 -2.43 35.75 8.47
N SER A 201 -2.24 36.89 7.78
CA SER A 201 -1.96 36.93 6.35
C SER A 201 -0.48 37.11 6.06
N GLN A 202 0.00 36.50 5.00
CA GLN A 202 1.33 36.68 4.39
C GLN A 202 1.20 36.64 2.87
N VAL A 203 2.26 36.82 2.13
CA VAL A 203 2.28 36.52 0.69
C VAL A 203 2.17 35.01 0.50
N ILE A 204 1.27 34.60 -0.37
CA ILE A 204 1.05 33.21 -0.77
C ILE A 204 1.15 33.08 -2.30
N HIS A 205 1.33 31.86 -2.80
CA HIS A 205 1.34 31.58 -4.23
C HIS A 205 -0.04 31.79 -4.89
N GLY A 206 -1.10 31.39 -4.22
CA GLY A 206 -2.49 31.60 -4.59
C GLY A 206 -3.09 30.62 -5.62
N ASP A 207 -2.24 29.90 -6.40
CA ASP A 207 -2.71 28.91 -7.40
C ASP A 207 -1.80 27.68 -7.48
N LEU A 208 -1.64 26.95 -6.38
CA LEU A 208 -0.89 25.69 -6.31
C LEU A 208 -1.69 24.50 -6.88
N ASN A 209 -2.17 24.64 -8.13
CA ASN A 209 -2.83 23.55 -8.84
C ASN A 209 -1.80 22.52 -9.36
N ASP A 210 -2.27 21.37 -9.84
CA ASP A 210 -1.43 20.26 -10.28
C ASP A 210 -0.70 20.48 -11.63
N TYR A 211 -0.98 21.55 -12.34
CA TYR A 211 -0.22 22.02 -13.52
C TYR A 211 0.92 22.99 -13.14
N ASN A 212 0.88 23.58 -11.94
CA ASN A 212 1.92 24.47 -11.44
C ASN A 212 2.96 23.76 -10.58
N VAL A 213 2.87 22.44 -10.43
CA VAL A 213 3.78 21.59 -9.65
C VAL A 213 4.49 20.59 -10.57
N LEU A 214 5.82 20.51 -10.47
CA LEU A 214 6.68 19.64 -11.27
C LEU A 214 7.20 18.47 -10.41
N VAL A 215 7.35 17.29 -11.03
CA VAL A 215 7.82 16.05 -10.41
C VAL A 215 9.05 15.53 -11.16
N SER A 216 10.06 15.03 -10.46
CA SER A 216 11.27 14.44 -11.02
C SER A 216 10.96 13.30 -12.02
N HIS A 217 11.81 13.16 -13.04
CA HIS A 217 11.63 12.14 -14.08
C HIS A 217 11.75 10.70 -13.54
N PRO A 218 11.04 9.73 -14.16
CA PRO A 218 11.20 8.32 -13.85
C PRO A 218 12.66 7.87 -14.08
N GLY A 219 13.23 7.13 -13.12
CA GLY A 219 14.61 6.63 -13.22
C GLY A 219 15.64 7.42 -12.41
N GLU A 220 15.28 8.57 -11.86
CA GLU A 220 16.14 9.40 -11.00
C GLU A 220 16.01 9.06 -9.50
N GLY A 221 15.46 7.90 -9.18
CA GLY A 221 15.15 7.46 -7.82
C GLY A 221 13.66 7.61 -7.47
N PRO A 222 13.30 7.67 -6.18
CA PRO A 222 11.92 7.94 -5.76
C PRO A 222 11.42 9.28 -6.32
N ARG A 223 10.20 9.29 -6.88
CA ARG A 223 9.59 10.54 -7.36
C ARG A 223 9.46 11.56 -6.25
N ARG A 224 9.84 12.81 -6.55
CA ARG A 224 9.77 13.95 -5.64
C ARG A 224 9.34 15.21 -6.38
N ILE A 225 8.85 16.21 -5.67
CA ILE A 225 8.57 17.54 -6.23
C ILE A 225 9.90 18.20 -6.60
N SER A 226 10.07 18.48 -7.89
CA SER A 226 11.28 19.09 -8.46
C SER A 226 11.15 20.58 -8.72
N GLY A 227 9.90 21.09 -8.82
CA GLY A 227 9.68 22.51 -9.07
C GLY A 227 8.26 22.94 -8.74
N ILE A 228 8.12 24.25 -8.44
CA ILE A 228 6.85 24.97 -8.37
C ILE A 228 6.98 26.20 -9.26
N ILE A 229 6.01 26.43 -10.13
CA ILE A 229 6.04 27.47 -11.17
C ILE A 229 4.79 28.36 -11.10
N ASP A 230 4.87 29.51 -11.77
CA ASP A 230 3.78 30.46 -11.97
C ASP A 230 3.29 31.22 -10.74
N LEU A 231 4.09 32.21 -10.31
CA LEU A 231 3.77 33.14 -9.22
C LEU A 231 2.81 34.27 -9.64
N GLY A 232 2.15 34.17 -10.81
CA GLY A 232 1.27 35.20 -11.36
C GLY A 232 0.03 35.51 -10.51
N ASP A 233 -0.36 34.62 -9.61
CA ASP A 233 -1.52 34.79 -8.71
C ASP A 233 -1.14 35.07 -7.27
N ALA A 234 0.13 35.37 -7.02
CA ALA A 234 0.62 35.67 -5.68
C ALA A 234 -0.10 36.89 -5.08
N HIS A 235 -0.59 36.75 -3.88
CA HIS A 235 -1.31 37.80 -3.15
C HIS A 235 -1.20 37.58 -1.63
N SER A 236 -1.71 38.54 -0.85
CA SER A 236 -1.70 38.44 0.61
C SER A 236 -2.95 37.73 1.12
N ALA A 237 -2.75 36.55 1.77
CA ALA A 237 -3.81 35.75 2.40
C ALA A 237 -3.22 34.83 3.49
N PRO A 238 -4.04 34.10 4.24
CA PRO A 238 -3.55 33.06 5.14
C PRO A 238 -2.78 31.96 4.40
N ARG A 239 -1.59 31.58 4.89
CA ARG A 239 -0.74 30.55 4.24
C ARG A 239 -1.44 29.21 4.00
N VAL A 240 -2.36 28.83 4.91
CA VAL A 240 -3.13 27.59 4.80
C VAL A 240 -4.03 27.55 3.54
N PHE A 241 -4.22 28.70 2.85
CA PHE A 241 -4.94 28.73 1.57
C PHE A 241 -4.16 28.03 0.47
N ASP A 242 -2.85 28.19 0.39
CA ASP A 242 -1.99 27.47 -0.54
C ASP A 242 -2.06 25.97 -0.30
N LEU A 243 -2.03 25.54 0.96
CA LEU A 243 -2.23 24.13 1.32
C LEU A 243 -3.61 23.62 0.88
N GLY A 244 -4.67 24.40 1.08
CA GLY A 244 -6.04 24.05 0.64
C GLY A 244 -6.17 23.91 -0.88
N VAL A 245 -5.56 24.83 -1.65
CA VAL A 245 -5.53 24.77 -3.12
C VAL A 245 -4.78 23.52 -3.58
N ALA A 246 -3.57 23.30 -3.07
CA ALA A 246 -2.75 22.15 -3.46
C ALA A 246 -3.44 20.80 -3.15
N ILE A 247 -4.06 20.66 -1.98
CA ILE A 247 -4.83 19.48 -1.59
C ILE A 247 -5.96 19.24 -2.60
N ALA A 248 -6.76 20.25 -2.94
CA ALA A 248 -7.90 20.12 -3.83
C ALA A 248 -7.54 19.43 -5.16
N TYR A 249 -6.43 19.82 -5.77
CA TYR A 249 -5.96 19.24 -7.03
C TYR A 249 -5.14 17.96 -6.85
N ALA A 250 -4.41 17.82 -5.75
CA ALA A 250 -3.62 16.63 -5.49
C ALA A 250 -4.45 15.37 -5.23
N ILE A 251 -5.67 15.52 -4.69
CA ILE A 251 -6.57 14.39 -4.42
C ILE A 251 -7.39 13.94 -5.62
N LEU A 252 -7.40 14.70 -6.74
CA LEU A 252 -8.18 14.34 -7.93
C LEU A 252 -7.73 13.00 -8.50
N GLY A 253 -8.66 12.05 -8.58
CA GLY A 253 -8.42 10.70 -9.10
C GLY A 253 -7.60 9.81 -8.18
N THR A 254 -7.49 10.11 -6.89
CA THR A 254 -6.95 9.20 -5.87
C THR A 254 -8.06 8.29 -5.33
N ASP A 255 -7.70 7.03 -5.03
CA ASP A 255 -8.64 6.04 -4.49
C ASP A 255 -8.99 6.35 -3.02
N ASP A 256 -8.08 6.98 -2.29
CA ASP A 256 -8.28 7.39 -0.89
C ASP A 256 -7.91 8.87 -0.67
N PRO A 257 -8.87 9.78 -0.84
CA PRO A 257 -8.64 11.20 -0.68
C PRO A 257 -8.28 11.59 0.77
N LEU A 258 -8.81 10.92 1.78
CA LEU A 258 -8.54 11.26 3.18
C LEU A 258 -7.08 10.94 3.57
N MET A 259 -6.56 9.79 3.14
CA MET A 259 -5.15 9.46 3.35
C MET A 259 -4.23 10.38 2.56
N SER A 260 -4.64 10.77 1.37
CA SER A 260 -3.92 11.74 0.55
C SER A 260 -3.83 13.09 1.25
N ILE A 261 -4.95 13.60 1.78
CA ILE A 261 -5.01 14.83 2.60
C ILE A 261 -4.10 14.73 3.81
N GLY A 262 -4.24 13.65 4.61
CA GLY A 262 -3.43 13.44 5.81
C GLY A 262 -1.92 13.43 5.51
N SER A 263 -1.52 12.79 4.40
CA SER A 263 -0.11 12.73 3.99
C SER A 263 0.45 14.12 3.61
N ILE A 264 -0.31 14.92 2.86
CA ILE A 264 0.10 16.29 2.49
C ILE A 264 0.20 17.18 3.74
N VAL A 265 -0.81 17.13 4.60
CA VAL A 265 -0.85 17.91 5.86
C VAL A 265 0.31 17.53 6.77
N ARG A 266 0.63 16.24 6.93
CA ARG A 266 1.77 15.78 7.71
C ARG A 266 3.08 16.32 7.15
N GLY A 267 3.28 16.24 5.83
CA GLY A 267 4.48 16.78 5.18
C GLY A 267 4.64 18.27 5.37
N PHE A 268 3.56 19.03 5.35
CA PHE A 268 3.55 20.46 5.65
C PHE A 268 3.88 20.74 7.14
N HIS A 269 3.15 20.07 8.06
CA HIS A 269 3.28 20.28 9.51
C HIS A 269 4.70 19.93 10.01
N ASP A 270 5.30 18.85 9.52
CA ASP A 270 6.65 18.43 9.93
C ASP A 270 7.74 19.46 9.55
N ARG A 271 7.48 20.30 8.54
CA ARG A 271 8.38 21.39 8.11
C ARG A 271 8.04 22.71 8.81
N THR A 272 6.77 23.06 8.78
CA THR A 272 6.25 24.31 9.36
C THR A 272 4.97 23.99 10.12
N PRO A 273 5.00 23.89 11.45
CA PRO A 273 3.86 23.47 12.25
C PRO A 273 2.60 24.31 11.99
N LEU A 274 1.48 23.62 11.75
CA LEU A 274 0.15 24.22 11.69
C LEU A 274 -0.35 24.51 13.10
N SER A 275 -1.01 25.64 13.29
CA SER A 275 -1.78 25.90 14.51
C SER A 275 -3.07 25.07 14.51
N GLU A 276 -3.75 25.00 15.67
CA GLU A 276 -5.04 24.30 15.77
C GLU A 276 -6.10 24.98 14.90
N GLU A 277 -6.11 26.30 14.86
CA GLU A 277 -7.02 27.09 14.04
C GLU A 277 -6.82 26.83 12.54
N GLU A 278 -5.54 26.79 12.10
CA GLU A 278 -5.20 26.44 10.70
C GLU A 278 -5.62 25.02 10.36
N ALA A 279 -5.32 24.04 11.21
CA ALA A 279 -5.69 22.63 10.97
C ALA A 279 -7.20 22.44 10.83
N ASN A 280 -8.01 23.15 11.62
CA ASN A 280 -9.47 23.03 11.61
C ASN A 280 -10.15 23.52 10.33
N VAL A 281 -9.44 24.29 9.46
CA VAL A 281 -10.04 24.86 8.24
C VAL A 281 -9.55 24.20 6.94
N VAL A 282 -8.44 23.44 6.97
CA VAL A 282 -7.82 22.84 5.77
C VAL A 282 -8.80 22.05 4.92
N PHE A 283 -9.60 21.18 5.52
CA PHE A 283 -10.55 20.34 4.78
C PHE A 283 -11.63 21.15 4.08
N THR A 284 -12.18 22.16 4.76
CA THR A 284 -13.17 23.08 4.18
C THR A 284 -12.57 23.89 3.04
N LEU A 285 -11.33 24.38 3.17
CA LEU A 285 -10.63 25.11 2.12
C LEU A 285 -10.43 24.27 0.85
N ALA A 286 -10.01 23.01 1.00
CA ALA A 286 -9.85 22.10 -0.13
C ALA A 286 -11.20 21.83 -0.85
N LYS A 287 -12.27 21.56 -0.11
CA LYS A 287 -13.62 21.41 -0.68
C LYS A 287 -14.08 22.69 -1.40
N ALA A 288 -13.87 23.85 -0.79
CA ALA A 288 -14.27 25.12 -1.34
C ALA A 288 -13.54 25.44 -2.67
N ARG A 289 -12.25 25.09 -2.77
CA ARG A 289 -11.50 25.23 -4.04
C ARG A 289 -12.11 24.37 -5.15
N LEU A 290 -12.49 23.13 -4.86
CA LEU A 290 -13.20 22.28 -5.82
C LEU A 290 -14.55 22.88 -6.22
N GLY A 291 -15.33 23.36 -5.24
CA GLY A 291 -16.61 24.02 -5.47
C GLY A 291 -16.49 25.28 -6.33
N ALA A 292 -15.48 26.12 -6.06
CA ALA A 292 -15.19 27.29 -6.89
C ALA A 292 -14.78 26.90 -8.31
N SER A 293 -13.94 25.86 -8.47
CA SER A 293 -13.48 25.37 -9.78
C SER A 293 -14.66 24.96 -10.67
N VAL A 294 -15.58 24.10 -10.18
CA VAL A 294 -16.75 23.68 -10.95
C VAL A 294 -17.73 24.84 -11.21
N SER A 295 -17.83 25.79 -10.28
CA SER A 295 -18.69 26.98 -10.43
C SER A 295 -18.16 27.92 -11.50
N ILE A 296 -16.86 28.20 -11.55
CA ILE A 296 -16.22 29.01 -12.60
C ILE A 296 -16.35 28.31 -13.95
N SER A 297 -16.16 27.00 -14.02
CA SER A 297 -16.33 26.21 -15.25
C SER A 297 -17.77 26.29 -15.78
N ALA A 298 -18.77 26.15 -14.91
CA ALA A 298 -20.19 26.29 -15.26
C ALA A 298 -20.52 27.69 -15.76
N TRP A 299 -19.99 28.73 -15.10
CA TRP A 299 -20.19 30.12 -15.51
C TRP A 299 -19.55 30.41 -16.88
N ARG A 300 -18.33 29.93 -17.15
CA ARG A 300 -17.65 30.08 -18.45
C ARG A 300 -18.45 29.43 -19.57
N ARG A 301 -18.97 28.24 -19.40
CA ARG A 301 -19.83 27.58 -20.38
C ARG A 301 -21.11 28.39 -20.66
N HIS A 302 -21.68 28.94 -19.60
CA HIS A 302 -22.90 29.78 -19.77
C HIS A 302 -22.63 31.05 -20.60
N GLN A 303 -21.44 31.66 -20.49
CA GLN A 303 -21.06 32.89 -21.20
C GLN A 303 -20.47 32.66 -22.60
N ALA A 304 -19.61 31.67 -22.78
CA ALA A 304 -18.78 31.47 -23.97
C ALA A 304 -19.24 30.36 -24.93
N GLY A 305 -20.22 29.55 -24.52
CA GLY A 305 -20.55 28.32 -25.25
C GLY A 305 -19.54 27.18 -25.01
N GLU A 306 -19.78 25.99 -25.57
CA GLU A 306 -19.15 24.70 -25.24
C GLU A 306 -17.62 24.53 -25.61
N THR A 307 -16.85 25.56 -25.89
CA THR A 307 -15.58 25.44 -26.65
C THR A 307 -14.28 25.57 -25.84
N ASP A 308 -14.29 25.74 -24.52
CA ASP A 308 -13.04 25.81 -23.75
C ASP A 308 -12.65 24.45 -23.17
N GLU A 309 -11.91 23.62 -23.94
CA GLU A 309 -11.42 22.31 -23.54
C GLU A 309 -10.54 22.37 -22.28
N TYR A 310 -9.80 23.45 -22.06
CA TYR A 310 -8.92 23.60 -20.89
C TYR A 310 -9.72 23.75 -19.58
N ALA A 311 -10.81 24.51 -19.60
CA ALA A 311 -11.69 24.66 -18.43
C ALA A 311 -12.38 23.33 -18.04
N LEU A 312 -12.53 22.40 -18.99
CA LEU A 312 -13.22 21.12 -18.79
C LEU A 312 -12.33 20.00 -18.22
N ILE A 313 -11.00 20.13 -18.31
CA ILE A 313 -10.06 19.04 -17.89
C ILE A 313 -10.23 18.69 -16.41
N SER A 314 -10.33 19.66 -15.54
CA SER A 314 -10.45 19.46 -14.10
C SER A 314 -11.90 19.31 -13.61
N GLU A 315 -12.90 19.70 -14.40
CA GLU A 315 -14.30 19.77 -13.94
C GLU A 315 -14.88 18.40 -13.60
N ARG A 316 -14.76 17.42 -14.49
CA ARG A 316 -15.31 16.07 -14.27
C ARG A 316 -14.66 15.37 -13.08
N PRO A 317 -13.31 15.37 -12.92
CA PRO A 317 -12.68 14.86 -11.72
C PRO A 317 -13.07 15.60 -10.44
N ALA A 318 -13.26 16.93 -10.51
CA ALA A 318 -13.69 17.72 -9.36
C ALA A 318 -15.10 17.35 -8.88
N TRP A 319 -16.06 17.15 -9.79
CA TRP A 319 -17.40 16.68 -9.42
C TRP A 319 -17.36 15.32 -8.73
N ALA A 320 -16.64 14.37 -9.29
CA ALA A 320 -16.49 13.04 -8.67
C ALA A 320 -15.87 13.15 -7.27
N MET A 321 -14.88 14.04 -7.09
CA MET A 321 -14.25 14.23 -5.79
C MET A 321 -15.18 14.95 -4.79
N ILE A 322 -15.94 15.95 -5.21
CA ILE A 322 -16.95 16.62 -4.36
C ILE A 322 -17.98 15.59 -3.86
N GLN A 323 -18.45 14.70 -4.73
CA GLN A 323 -19.37 13.63 -4.37
C GLN A 323 -18.74 12.68 -3.35
N THR A 324 -17.53 12.18 -3.60
CA THR A 324 -16.78 11.31 -2.68
C THR A 324 -16.57 11.96 -1.32
N LEU A 325 -16.18 13.23 -1.27
CA LEU A 325 -15.98 13.97 -0.01
C LEU A 325 -17.31 14.32 0.68
N GLY A 326 -18.42 14.37 -0.07
CA GLY A 326 -19.76 14.57 0.46
C GLY A 326 -20.28 13.39 1.28
N GLU A 327 -19.82 12.17 1.00
CA GLU A 327 -20.18 10.95 1.72
C GLU A 327 -19.40 10.77 3.04
N VAL A 328 -18.38 11.59 3.29
CA VAL A 328 -17.55 11.51 4.48
C VAL A 328 -18.07 12.48 5.55
N PRO A 329 -18.27 12.03 6.81
CA PRO A 329 -18.55 12.94 7.91
C PRO A 329 -17.45 14.02 8.03
N VAL A 330 -17.86 15.29 8.00
CA VAL A 330 -16.91 16.43 8.01
C VAL A 330 -15.95 16.34 9.21
N ARG A 331 -16.50 16.01 10.40
CA ARG A 331 -15.70 15.89 11.64
C ARG A 331 -14.68 14.73 11.60
N LEU A 332 -14.93 13.68 10.85
CA LEU A 332 -13.94 12.61 10.61
C LEU A 332 -12.79 13.12 9.74
N ALA A 333 -13.11 13.83 8.66
CA ALA A 333 -12.09 14.41 7.79
C ALA A 333 -11.24 15.48 8.52
N GLU A 334 -11.87 16.35 9.31
CA GLU A 334 -11.18 17.29 10.19
C GLU A 334 -10.31 16.56 11.22
N GLY A 335 -10.79 15.46 11.78
CA GLY A 335 -10.02 14.61 12.71
C GLY A 335 -8.76 14.02 12.08
N ILE A 336 -8.82 13.62 10.81
CA ILE A 336 -7.64 13.14 10.05
C ILE A 336 -6.62 14.28 9.85
N VAL A 337 -7.09 15.48 9.49
CA VAL A 337 -6.23 16.66 9.35
C VAL A 337 -5.58 17.01 10.69
N ARG A 338 -6.34 17.01 11.79
CA ARG A 338 -5.84 17.29 13.15
C ARG A 338 -4.78 16.27 13.56
N GLU A 339 -5.04 14.98 13.35
CA GLU A 339 -4.07 13.92 13.66
C GLU A 339 -2.78 14.11 12.84
N ALA A 340 -2.90 14.41 11.55
CA ALA A 340 -1.76 14.70 10.69
C ALA A 340 -0.96 15.94 11.15
N ALA A 341 -1.61 16.90 11.82
CA ALA A 341 -1.00 18.05 12.47
C ALA A 341 -0.59 17.79 13.95
N GLY A 342 -0.50 16.51 14.36
CA GLY A 342 -0.08 16.15 15.72
C GLY A 342 -1.07 16.50 16.84
N LEU A 343 -2.33 16.81 16.50
CA LEU A 343 -3.40 17.16 17.42
C LEU A 343 -4.34 15.96 17.65
N PRO A 344 -5.02 15.86 18.78
CA PRO A 344 -6.09 14.87 18.96
C PRO A 344 -7.17 15.02 17.88
N ALA A 345 -7.56 13.93 17.20
CA ALA A 345 -8.59 13.97 16.17
C ALA A 345 -9.93 14.51 16.72
N SER A 346 -10.34 14.03 17.91
CA SER A 346 -11.44 14.65 18.69
C SER A 346 -10.87 15.56 19.77
N PRO A 347 -11.13 16.86 19.73
CA PRO A 347 -10.65 17.79 20.78
C PRO A 347 -11.29 17.52 22.16
N LYS A 348 -12.42 16.81 22.22
CA LYS A 348 -13.11 16.44 23.46
C LYS A 348 -12.37 15.35 24.25
N THR A 349 -11.61 14.48 23.56
CA THR A 349 -11.04 13.26 24.14
C THR A 349 -10.09 13.49 25.30
N PRO A 350 -9.10 14.38 25.26
CA PRO A 350 -8.21 14.60 26.40
C PRO A 350 -8.96 15.02 27.67
N VAL A 351 -9.93 15.91 27.54
CA VAL A 351 -10.74 16.43 28.67
C VAL A 351 -11.65 15.33 29.24
N LEU A 352 -12.28 14.55 28.36
CA LEU A 352 -13.15 13.43 28.78
C LEU A 352 -12.33 12.32 29.49
N VAL A 353 -11.19 11.91 28.92
CA VAL A 353 -10.33 10.88 29.50
C VAL A 353 -9.83 11.29 30.88
N ASP A 354 -9.41 12.53 31.06
CA ASP A 354 -8.94 13.05 32.36
C ASP A 354 -10.08 13.13 33.40
N TRP A 355 -11.31 13.36 32.96
CA TRP A 355 -12.48 13.35 33.82
C TRP A 355 -12.87 11.91 34.20
N LEU A 356 -12.93 10.97 33.22
CA LEU A 356 -13.30 9.57 33.46
C LEU A 356 -12.36 8.88 34.48
N LYS A 357 -11.06 9.16 34.41
CA LYS A 357 -10.07 8.63 35.39
C LYS A 357 -10.39 9.00 36.87
N LYS A 358 -11.23 9.99 37.09
CA LYS A 358 -11.61 10.49 38.44
C LYS A 358 -13.00 10.05 38.86
N GLN A 359 -13.75 9.35 37.98
CA GLN A 359 -15.11 8.89 38.27
C GLN A 359 -15.12 7.51 38.90
N THR A 360 -16.27 7.18 39.49
CA THR A 360 -16.61 5.83 39.98
C THR A 360 -17.78 5.31 39.14
N PHE A 361 -17.70 4.06 38.71
CA PHE A 361 -18.67 3.45 37.81
C PHE A 361 -19.40 2.29 38.49
N SER A 362 -20.64 2.08 38.12
CA SER A 362 -21.29 0.79 38.35
C SER A 362 -20.74 -0.23 37.37
N PRO A 363 -20.56 -1.52 37.76
CA PRO A 363 -20.10 -2.56 36.83
C PRO A 363 -21.07 -2.70 35.66
N VAL A 364 -20.54 -2.77 34.45
CA VAL A 364 -21.35 -3.00 33.23
C VAL A 364 -21.89 -4.43 33.17
N MET A 365 -21.15 -5.38 33.73
CA MET A 365 -21.54 -6.77 33.91
C MET A 365 -21.11 -7.27 35.29
N ALA A 366 -21.64 -8.41 35.73
CA ALA A 366 -21.17 -9.05 36.94
C ALA A 366 -19.74 -9.55 36.76
N ILE A 367 -18.75 -8.78 37.23
CA ILE A 367 -17.34 -9.15 37.13
C ILE A 367 -16.98 -10.05 38.31
N PRO A 368 -16.39 -11.22 38.10
CA PRO A 368 -15.91 -12.09 39.16
C PRO A 368 -14.93 -11.38 40.08
N GLY A 369 -15.06 -11.58 41.38
CA GLY A 369 -14.24 -10.92 42.42
C GLY A 369 -12.77 -11.33 42.49
N THR A 370 -12.28 -12.20 41.58
CA THR A 370 -10.87 -12.61 41.48
C THR A 370 -10.41 -12.58 40.01
N GLU A 371 -9.16 -12.12 39.77
CA GLU A 371 -8.53 -12.10 38.44
C GLU A 371 -8.48 -13.50 37.78
N GLU A 372 -8.41 -14.56 38.56
CA GLU A 372 -8.36 -15.96 38.11
C GLU A 372 -9.60 -16.40 37.31
N LYS A 373 -10.70 -15.64 37.38
CA LYS A 373 -11.94 -15.94 36.64
C LYS A 373 -12.08 -15.17 35.35
N ILE A 374 -11.08 -14.40 34.97
CA ILE A 374 -11.04 -13.61 33.73
C ILE A 374 -9.89 -14.13 32.87
N SER A 375 -10.17 -14.40 31.60
CA SER A 375 -9.15 -14.75 30.60
C SER A 375 -9.03 -13.66 29.54
N ILE A 376 -7.87 -13.04 29.40
CA ILE A 376 -7.59 -12.20 28.23
C ILE A 376 -7.43 -13.12 27.02
N LEU A 377 -8.31 -12.97 26.06
CA LEU A 377 -8.29 -13.73 24.81
C LEU A 377 -7.31 -13.06 23.82
N ASP A 378 -6.45 -13.86 23.23
CA ASP A 378 -5.68 -13.39 22.07
C ASP A 378 -6.51 -13.67 20.80
N LEU A 379 -7.12 -12.60 20.25
CA LEU A 379 -7.87 -12.63 19.00
C LEU A 379 -7.11 -11.89 17.89
N SER A 380 -5.81 -11.62 18.09
CA SER A 380 -4.98 -10.94 17.08
C SER A 380 -4.80 -11.79 15.83
N VAL A 381 -4.34 -11.15 14.75
CA VAL A 381 -4.07 -11.81 13.46
C VAL A 381 -3.18 -13.04 13.61
N SER A 382 -2.21 -13.00 14.53
CA SER A 382 -1.25 -14.10 14.77
C SER A 382 -1.80 -15.21 15.68
N SER A 383 -2.98 -15.05 16.25
CA SER A 383 -3.53 -15.97 17.23
C SER A 383 -3.86 -17.35 16.66
N PRO A 384 -3.43 -18.45 17.31
CA PRO A 384 -3.84 -19.79 16.95
C PRO A 384 -5.30 -20.10 17.33
N LEU A 385 -5.94 -19.25 18.13
CA LEU A 385 -7.36 -19.37 18.47
C LEU A 385 -8.25 -19.06 17.25
N LEU A 386 -7.77 -18.20 16.32
CA LEU A 386 -8.48 -17.87 15.09
C LEU A 386 -8.08 -18.82 13.94
N ARG A 387 -9.04 -19.08 13.05
CA ARG A 387 -8.88 -19.85 11.81
C ARG A 387 -9.41 -19.03 10.64
N GLY A 388 -8.96 -19.33 9.42
CA GLY A 388 -9.29 -18.54 8.22
C GLY A 388 -10.77 -18.52 7.79
N ARG A 389 -11.65 -19.23 8.48
CA ARG A 389 -13.10 -19.32 8.19
C ARG A 389 -14.00 -19.23 9.42
N ASP A 390 -13.56 -18.50 10.42
CA ASP A 390 -14.31 -18.38 11.69
C ASP A 390 -15.66 -17.67 11.51
N THR A 391 -15.77 -16.80 10.51
CA THR A 391 -17.01 -16.12 10.13
C THR A 391 -17.99 -17.01 9.36
N GLU A 392 -17.50 -18.11 8.73
CA GLU A 392 -18.33 -19.13 8.06
C GLU A 392 -18.81 -20.22 9.02
N ASP A 393 -18.05 -20.53 10.10
CA ASP A 393 -18.34 -21.58 11.09
C ASP A 393 -18.27 -21.02 12.51
N THR A 394 -19.24 -20.17 12.82
CA THR A 394 -19.38 -19.51 14.13
C THR A 394 -19.52 -20.52 15.28
N GLU A 395 -20.11 -21.68 15.04
CA GLU A 395 -20.28 -22.73 16.07
C GLU A 395 -18.93 -23.32 16.48
N ASP A 396 -18.04 -23.62 15.53
CA ASP A 396 -16.66 -24.07 15.83
C ASP A 396 -15.87 -22.97 16.53
N PHE A 397 -15.97 -21.74 16.08
CA PHE A 397 -15.31 -20.60 16.73
C PHE A 397 -15.81 -20.43 18.18
N THR A 398 -17.12 -20.48 18.42
CA THR A 398 -17.72 -20.39 19.76
C THR A 398 -17.16 -21.50 20.66
N ARG A 399 -17.17 -22.77 20.19
CA ARG A 399 -16.61 -23.89 20.96
C ARG A 399 -15.15 -23.69 21.35
N ARG A 400 -14.32 -23.17 20.46
CA ARG A 400 -12.88 -22.91 20.73
C ARG A 400 -12.70 -21.81 21.76
N VAL A 401 -13.42 -20.70 21.65
CA VAL A 401 -13.37 -19.60 22.60
C VAL A 401 -13.76 -20.07 23.99
N PHE A 402 -14.92 -20.72 24.14
CA PHE A 402 -15.40 -21.17 25.46
C PHE A 402 -14.54 -22.29 26.04
N ARG A 403 -14.03 -23.23 25.23
CA ARG A 403 -13.05 -24.22 25.68
C ARG A 403 -11.77 -23.56 26.20
N HIS A 404 -11.26 -22.57 25.50
CA HIS A 404 -10.08 -21.84 25.94
C HIS A 404 -10.29 -21.14 27.29
N MET A 405 -11.51 -20.63 27.53
CA MET A 405 -11.90 -20.08 28.84
C MET A 405 -12.02 -21.17 29.93
N GLU A 406 -12.66 -22.30 29.60
CA GLU A 406 -12.80 -23.46 30.52
C GLU A 406 -11.43 -24.01 30.94
N ASP A 407 -10.50 -24.22 30.01
CA ASP A 407 -9.15 -24.70 30.27
C ASP A 407 -8.38 -23.79 31.25
N ARG A 408 -8.79 -22.53 31.36
CA ARG A 408 -8.23 -21.51 32.28
C ARG A 408 -9.11 -21.21 33.49
N ASN A 409 -10.17 -21.99 33.66
CA ASN A 409 -11.15 -21.80 34.74
C ASN A 409 -11.74 -20.37 34.78
N ALA A 410 -11.86 -19.74 33.59
CA ALA A 410 -12.36 -18.39 33.43
C ALA A 410 -13.86 -18.39 33.12
N SER A 411 -14.62 -17.50 33.75
CA SER A 411 -16.05 -17.29 33.50
C SER A 411 -16.30 -16.14 32.54
N LEU A 412 -15.33 -15.26 32.34
CA LEU A 412 -15.33 -14.18 31.36
C LEU A 412 -14.08 -14.24 30.46
N GLY A 413 -14.28 -14.02 29.16
CA GLY A 413 -13.21 -13.83 28.19
C GLY A 413 -13.16 -12.36 27.73
N ILE A 414 -12.00 -11.75 27.65
CA ILE A 414 -11.83 -10.35 27.25
C ILE A 414 -11.12 -10.27 25.91
N GLY A 415 -11.81 -9.81 24.87
CA GLY A 415 -11.24 -9.39 23.59
C GLY A 415 -10.75 -7.94 23.69
N ARG A 416 -9.51 -7.71 23.26
CA ARG A 416 -8.77 -6.47 23.54
C ARG A 416 -9.21 -5.27 22.67
N TYR A 417 -9.05 -4.11 23.22
CA TYR A 417 -9.12 -2.82 22.51
C TYR A 417 -7.91 -2.62 21.60
N LEU A 418 -8.10 -2.00 20.44
CA LEU A 418 -7.13 -1.77 19.37
C LEU A 418 -6.43 -3.05 18.87
N GLU A 419 -7.11 -4.19 18.94
CA GLU A 419 -6.58 -5.47 18.48
C GLU A 419 -6.93 -5.71 17.00
N PRO A 420 -5.92 -5.84 16.10
CA PRO A 420 -6.15 -6.25 14.72
C PRO A 420 -6.57 -7.71 14.65
N ARG A 421 -7.69 -8.02 13.95
CA ARG A 421 -8.29 -9.36 13.88
C ARG A 421 -8.59 -9.79 12.46
N THR A 422 -8.35 -11.06 12.13
CA THR A 422 -8.76 -11.65 10.83
C THR A 422 -10.27 -11.89 10.73
N LEU A 423 -11.02 -11.74 11.80
CA LEU A 423 -12.49 -11.81 11.81
C LEU A 423 -13.15 -10.73 10.93
N TYR A 424 -12.42 -9.68 10.58
CA TYR A 424 -12.92 -8.49 9.86
C TYR A 424 -12.38 -8.39 8.43
N LEU A 425 -12.25 -9.52 7.72
CA LEU A 425 -11.75 -9.56 6.34
C LEU A 425 -12.86 -9.64 5.28
N GLU A 426 -14.11 -9.89 5.68
CA GLU A 426 -15.27 -9.96 4.81
C GLU A 426 -15.61 -8.59 4.19
N ASP A 427 -16.40 -8.60 3.13
CA ASP A 427 -16.69 -7.39 2.34
C ASP A 427 -17.33 -6.26 3.16
N ILE A 428 -18.13 -6.57 4.17
CA ILE A 428 -18.73 -5.58 5.08
C ILE A 428 -17.67 -4.73 5.82
N PHE A 429 -16.45 -5.26 5.97
CA PHE A 429 -15.35 -4.59 6.66
C PHE A 429 -14.32 -3.94 5.73
N LYS A 430 -14.54 -3.94 4.41
CA LYS A 430 -13.61 -3.33 3.45
C LYS A 430 -13.47 -1.82 3.68
N GLY A 431 -12.30 -1.31 3.32
CA GLY A 431 -12.00 0.12 3.39
C GLY A 431 -12.73 0.93 2.30
N ARG A 432 -12.78 2.25 2.48
CA ARG A 432 -13.41 3.18 1.52
C ARG A 432 -12.70 3.24 0.16
N SER A 433 -11.39 2.99 0.14
CA SER A 433 -10.57 3.04 -1.08
C SER A 433 -10.91 1.96 -2.11
N GLY A 434 -11.67 0.93 -1.73
CA GLY A 434 -11.87 -0.25 -2.58
C GLY A 434 -10.60 -1.10 -2.77
N ASP A 435 -9.49 -0.80 -2.09
CA ASP A 435 -8.28 -1.64 -2.11
C ASP A 435 -8.60 -3.00 -1.44
N PRO A 436 -8.58 -4.12 -2.19
CA PRO A 436 -8.94 -5.42 -1.66
C PRO A 436 -8.02 -5.91 -0.54
N ARG A 437 -6.84 -5.29 -0.40
CA ARG A 437 -5.87 -5.60 0.67
C ARG A 437 -6.24 -4.99 2.00
N GLU A 438 -7.12 -3.98 2.01
CA GLU A 438 -7.44 -3.20 3.19
C GLU A 438 -8.82 -3.53 3.74
N SER A 439 -8.84 -3.92 5.01
CA SER A 439 -10.06 -4.11 5.79
C SER A 439 -9.94 -3.35 7.11
N ARG A 440 -11.07 -2.99 7.68
CA ARG A 440 -11.17 -2.39 9.01
C ARG A 440 -10.93 -3.48 10.05
N THR A 441 -9.67 -3.82 10.31
CA THR A 441 -9.27 -4.95 11.15
C THR A 441 -9.09 -4.61 12.61
N VAL A 442 -8.89 -3.33 12.95
CA VAL A 442 -8.59 -2.87 14.31
C VAL A 442 -9.87 -2.68 15.10
N HIS A 443 -10.05 -3.47 16.16
CA HIS A 443 -11.22 -3.44 17.05
C HIS A 443 -11.20 -2.23 17.97
N THR A 444 -12.21 -1.38 17.93
CA THR A 444 -12.26 -0.10 18.67
C THR A 444 -13.10 -0.16 19.95
N GLY A 445 -13.51 -1.35 20.37
CA GLY A 445 -14.20 -1.63 21.61
C GLY A 445 -13.46 -2.63 22.51
N ILE A 446 -14.09 -3.05 23.58
CA ILE A 446 -13.72 -4.23 24.38
C ILE A 446 -14.85 -5.23 24.29
N ASP A 447 -14.54 -6.50 23.98
CA ASP A 447 -15.52 -7.57 23.99
C ASP A 447 -15.46 -8.34 25.32
N ILE A 448 -16.60 -8.64 25.91
CA ILE A 448 -16.72 -9.42 27.13
C ILE A 448 -17.50 -10.70 26.79
N PHE A 449 -16.79 -11.80 26.55
CA PHE A 449 -17.36 -13.10 26.25
C PHE A 449 -17.93 -13.77 27.49
N CYS A 450 -19.19 -14.15 27.42
CA CYS A 450 -19.90 -14.89 28.47
C CYS A 450 -21.04 -15.69 27.84
N GLN A 451 -21.75 -16.48 28.65
CA GLN A 451 -22.94 -17.21 28.17
C GLN A 451 -24.05 -16.22 27.77
N ALA A 452 -24.88 -16.59 26.79
CA ALA A 452 -26.07 -15.86 26.42
C ALA A 452 -26.99 -15.66 27.64
N GLY A 453 -27.72 -14.54 27.67
CA GLY A 453 -28.55 -14.11 28.81
C GLY A 453 -27.78 -13.38 29.92
N GLY A 454 -26.47 -13.17 29.77
CA GLY A 454 -25.66 -12.36 30.70
C GLY A 454 -26.23 -10.98 30.87
N GLU A 455 -26.32 -10.48 32.13
CA GLU A 455 -26.96 -9.20 32.50
C GLU A 455 -26.03 -8.01 32.20
N VAL A 456 -26.61 -6.95 31.57
CA VAL A 456 -25.91 -5.73 31.19
C VAL A 456 -26.48 -4.54 31.93
N TYR A 457 -25.64 -3.80 32.65
CA TYR A 457 -25.99 -2.68 33.51
C TYR A 457 -25.36 -1.38 33.00
N ALA A 458 -26.04 -0.25 33.25
CA ALA A 458 -25.49 1.07 32.88
C ALA A 458 -24.38 1.51 33.86
N PRO A 459 -23.19 1.87 33.42
CA PRO A 459 -22.09 2.28 34.31
C PRO A 459 -22.31 3.67 34.92
N LEU A 460 -23.04 4.52 34.24
CA LEU A 460 -23.41 5.88 34.63
C LEU A 460 -24.89 6.12 34.30
N ALA A 461 -25.52 7.08 34.98
CA ALA A 461 -26.82 7.57 34.56
C ALA A 461 -26.74 8.15 33.13
N GLY A 462 -27.76 7.90 32.33
CA GLY A 462 -27.80 8.36 30.94
C GLY A 462 -29.20 8.27 30.35
N ARG A 463 -29.31 8.62 29.09
CA ARG A 463 -30.52 8.53 28.29
C ARG A 463 -30.29 7.69 27.06
N ILE A 464 -31.22 6.85 26.69
CA ILE A 464 -31.17 6.07 25.46
C ILE A 464 -31.16 7.01 24.24
N ARG A 465 -30.03 7.12 23.56
CA ARG A 465 -29.86 7.89 22.32
C ARG A 465 -30.47 7.13 21.15
N SER A 466 -30.23 5.84 21.08
CA SER A 466 -30.78 4.95 20.05
C SER A 466 -30.87 3.51 20.55
N VAL A 467 -31.84 2.78 20.03
CA VAL A 467 -32.00 1.34 20.19
C VAL A 467 -32.48 0.78 18.86
N VAL A 468 -31.65 -0.09 18.23
CA VAL A 468 -31.82 -0.58 16.85
C VAL A 468 -31.35 -2.03 16.76
N ASN A 469 -31.96 -2.81 15.88
CA ASN A 469 -31.44 -4.11 15.50
C ASN A 469 -30.66 -4.00 14.18
N ASN A 470 -29.35 -4.04 14.25
CA ASN A 470 -28.43 -4.10 13.11
C ASN A 470 -28.31 -5.57 12.66
N ALA A 471 -29.36 -6.10 12.03
CA ALA A 471 -29.58 -7.52 11.78
C ALA A 471 -28.76 -8.14 10.64
N GLN A 472 -27.85 -7.36 10.00
CA GLN A 472 -26.96 -7.89 8.98
C GLN A 472 -26.01 -8.92 9.61
N ASN A 473 -25.72 -9.99 8.90
CA ASN A 473 -24.74 -10.97 9.37
C ASN A 473 -23.37 -10.30 9.59
N LEU A 474 -22.69 -10.61 10.68
CA LEU A 474 -21.41 -10.02 11.13
C LEU A 474 -21.53 -8.56 11.59
N ASP A 475 -22.72 -8.02 11.75
CA ASP A 475 -22.98 -6.73 12.36
C ASP A 475 -23.30 -6.89 13.87
N TYR A 476 -23.67 -5.83 14.54
CA TYR A 476 -23.90 -5.79 15.99
C TYR A 476 -25.16 -6.53 16.49
N GLY A 477 -26.11 -6.90 15.62
CA GLY A 477 -27.43 -7.32 16.08
C GLY A 477 -28.16 -6.20 16.88
N PRO A 478 -28.95 -6.55 17.91
CA PRO A 478 -29.57 -5.59 18.81
C PRO A 478 -28.53 -4.72 19.53
N THR A 479 -28.66 -3.40 19.38
CA THR A 479 -27.66 -2.40 19.79
C THR A 479 -28.35 -1.28 20.57
N VAL A 480 -27.73 -0.84 21.65
CA VAL A 480 -28.15 0.33 22.45
C VAL A 480 -26.98 1.32 22.51
N ILE A 481 -27.28 2.60 22.31
CA ILE A 481 -26.36 3.71 22.58
C ILE A 481 -26.95 4.58 23.70
N LEU A 482 -26.22 4.71 24.80
CA LEU A 482 -26.54 5.61 25.89
C LEU A 482 -25.79 6.93 25.74
N GLU A 483 -26.48 8.05 25.94
CA GLU A 483 -25.91 9.38 26.00
C GLU A 483 -25.69 9.77 27.46
N HIS A 484 -24.50 10.28 27.78
CA HIS A 484 -24.08 10.74 29.09
C HIS A 484 -23.63 12.20 29.02
N GLU A 485 -23.73 12.91 30.15
CA GLU A 485 -23.20 14.26 30.31
C GLU A 485 -21.74 14.21 30.77
N GLY A 486 -20.84 14.94 30.09
CA GLY A 486 -19.44 15.05 30.41
C GLY A 486 -18.93 16.49 30.43
N PRO A 487 -17.65 16.70 30.83
CA PRO A 487 -17.07 18.04 31.00
C PRO A 487 -16.91 18.83 29.69
N ALA A 488 -16.83 18.10 28.56
CA ALA A 488 -16.70 18.67 27.21
C ALA A 488 -18.01 18.52 26.39
N GLY A 489 -19.15 18.40 27.06
CA GLY A 489 -20.45 18.10 26.47
C GLY A 489 -20.78 16.60 26.48
N ALA A 490 -21.76 16.19 25.68
CA ALA A 490 -22.21 14.80 25.66
C ALA A 490 -21.09 13.84 25.13
N PHE A 491 -21.08 12.63 25.70
CA PHE A 491 -20.36 11.47 25.24
C PHE A 491 -21.27 10.23 25.31
N TRP A 492 -20.89 9.13 24.68
CA TRP A 492 -21.77 7.98 24.53
C TRP A 492 -21.07 6.67 24.88
N THR A 493 -21.88 5.68 25.29
CA THR A 493 -21.47 4.27 25.41
C THR A 493 -22.35 3.41 24.50
N LEU A 494 -21.72 2.52 23.74
CA LEU A 494 -22.41 1.57 22.85
C LEU A 494 -22.34 0.17 23.43
N TYR A 495 -23.45 -0.55 23.33
CA TYR A 495 -23.64 -1.93 23.76
C TYR A 495 -24.18 -2.73 22.57
N GLY A 496 -23.36 -3.62 22.02
CA GLY A 496 -23.71 -4.48 20.89
C GLY A 496 -23.92 -5.94 21.30
N HIS A 497 -24.47 -6.74 20.40
CA HIS A 497 -24.72 -8.18 20.54
C HIS A 497 -25.69 -8.56 21.65
N LEU A 498 -26.72 -7.73 21.83
CA LEU A 498 -27.74 -7.92 22.86
C LEU A 498 -28.84 -8.91 22.42
N GLU A 499 -29.71 -9.30 23.35
CA GLU A 499 -30.92 -10.04 23.05
C GLU A 499 -31.94 -9.20 22.25
N LEU A 500 -32.69 -9.84 21.34
CA LEU A 500 -33.73 -9.17 20.54
C LEU A 500 -34.80 -8.51 21.39
N SER A 501 -35.15 -9.06 22.54
CA SER A 501 -36.05 -8.48 23.53
C SER A 501 -35.66 -7.07 23.97
N THR A 502 -34.37 -6.70 23.90
CA THR A 502 -33.88 -5.35 24.20
C THR A 502 -34.52 -4.29 23.30
N VAL A 503 -34.62 -4.57 21.99
CA VAL A 503 -35.23 -3.64 21.02
C VAL A 503 -36.73 -3.54 21.18
N GLU A 504 -37.37 -4.59 21.68
CA GLU A 504 -38.82 -4.60 21.93
C GLU A 504 -39.19 -3.79 23.16
N ASN A 505 -38.35 -3.82 24.20
CA ASN A 505 -38.67 -3.27 25.52
C ASN A 505 -38.19 -1.83 25.74
N LEU A 506 -37.08 -1.41 25.08
CA LEU A 506 -36.50 -0.09 25.24
C LEU A 506 -36.95 0.89 24.17
N LYS A 507 -36.94 2.19 24.49
CA LYS A 507 -37.27 3.27 23.57
C LYS A 507 -36.26 4.40 23.66
N THR A 508 -35.93 4.99 22.52
CA THR A 508 -35.15 6.23 22.45
C THR A 508 -35.78 7.31 23.36
N GLY A 509 -34.93 7.99 24.12
CA GLY A 509 -35.35 9.02 25.09
C GLY A 509 -35.62 8.50 26.50
N ASN A 510 -35.73 7.17 26.74
CA ASN A 510 -35.82 6.65 28.10
C ASN A 510 -34.59 6.99 28.93
N GLU A 511 -34.78 7.36 30.17
CA GLU A 511 -33.70 7.53 31.16
C GLU A 511 -33.29 6.18 31.74
N VAL A 512 -32.00 6.00 32.01
CA VAL A 512 -31.41 4.80 32.63
C VAL A 512 -30.55 5.25 33.79
N ALA A 513 -30.79 4.71 34.98
CA ALA A 513 -30.01 5.05 36.18
C ALA A 513 -28.68 4.29 36.21
N ALA A 514 -27.68 4.84 36.89
CA ALA A 514 -26.40 4.12 37.11
C ALA A 514 -26.70 2.81 37.90
N GLY A 515 -26.16 1.67 37.41
CA GLY A 515 -26.38 0.34 37.98
C GLY A 515 -27.71 -0.30 37.60
N GLU A 516 -28.51 0.30 36.75
CA GLU A 516 -29.78 -0.27 36.27
C GLU A 516 -29.52 -1.39 35.25
N LEU A 517 -30.16 -2.55 35.44
CA LEU A 517 -30.20 -3.63 34.47
C LEU A 517 -31.13 -3.21 33.32
N PHE A 518 -30.59 -3.03 32.13
CA PHE A 518 -31.36 -2.56 30.98
C PHE A 518 -31.31 -3.52 29.76
N ALA A 519 -30.37 -4.45 29.71
CA ALA A 519 -30.24 -5.37 28.59
C ALA A 519 -29.61 -6.72 29.01
N ARG A 520 -29.63 -7.69 28.08
CA ARG A 520 -28.97 -9.00 28.24
C ARG A 520 -28.23 -9.35 26.96
N ILE A 521 -27.19 -10.23 27.07
CA ILE A 521 -26.40 -10.71 25.96
C ILE A 521 -27.21 -11.68 25.10
N GLY A 522 -27.22 -11.48 23.79
CA GLY A 522 -27.91 -12.33 22.82
C GLY A 522 -27.21 -13.64 22.51
N SER A 523 -27.97 -14.62 22.06
CA SER A 523 -27.45 -15.84 21.45
C SER A 523 -26.92 -15.56 20.03
N ALA A 524 -26.17 -16.50 19.44
CA ALA A 524 -25.62 -16.34 18.10
C ALA A 524 -26.70 -16.17 17.01
N GLU A 525 -27.91 -16.68 17.23
CA GLU A 525 -29.03 -16.58 16.28
C GLU A 525 -29.61 -15.16 16.18
N GLU A 526 -29.39 -14.32 17.17
CA GLU A 526 -30.00 -12.97 17.27
C GLU A 526 -29.00 -11.83 17.35
N ASN A 527 -27.72 -12.12 17.64
CA ASN A 527 -26.69 -11.12 17.95
C ASN A 527 -25.79 -10.74 16.75
N GLY A 528 -26.20 -11.05 15.52
CA GLY A 528 -25.40 -10.84 14.30
C GLY A 528 -24.51 -12.02 13.91
N GLY A 529 -24.70 -13.21 14.52
CA GLY A 529 -23.98 -14.44 14.17
C GLY A 529 -22.64 -14.60 14.89
N TRP A 530 -22.40 -13.92 16.00
CA TRP A 530 -21.16 -13.99 16.78
C TRP A 530 -21.27 -14.94 17.99
N PRO A 531 -20.13 -15.47 18.50
CA PRO A 531 -20.11 -16.07 19.82
C PRO A 531 -20.73 -15.12 20.86
N PRO A 532 -21.53 -15.61 21.85
CA PRO A 532 -22.15 -14.73 22.84
C PRO A 532 -21.12 -13.86 23.58
N HIS A 533 -21.25 -12.53 23.44
CA HIS A 533 -20.41 -11.54 24.11
C HIS A 533 -21.09 -10.17 24.15
N LEU A 534 -20.62 -9.27 24.99
CA LEU A 534 -20.92 -7.85 24.95
C LEU A 534 -19.80 -7.14 24.19
N HIS A 535 -20.12 -6.43 23.11
CA HIS A 535 -19.25 -5.40 22.57
C HIS A 535 -19.54 -4.09 23.31
N PHE A 536 -18.55 -3.57 24.04
CA PHE A 536 -18.66 -2.30 24.77
C PHE A 536 -17.71 -1.27 24.21
N GLN A 537 -18.24 -0.08 23.87
CA GLN A 537 -17.44 0.97 23.24
C GLN A 537 -17.76 2.34 23.88
N LEU A 538 -16.71 3.15 24.09
CA LEU A 538 -16.79 4.54 24.54
C LEU A 538 -16.63 5.47 23.34
N ILE A 539 -17.49 6.50 23.21
CA ILE A 539 -17.55 7.37 22.04
C ILE A 539 -17.57 8.85 22.48
N THR A 540 -16.70 9.66 21.89
CA THR A 540 -16.58 11.10 22.18
C THR A 540 -17.34 11.99 21.20
N ASP A 541 -17.64 11.46 20.00
CA ASP A 541 -18.42 12.12 18.96
C ASP A 541 -19.06 11.07 18.03
N LEU A 542 -20.36 11.14 17.83
CA LEU A 542 -21.08 10.20 16.98
C LEU A 542 -20.83 10.40 15.46
N LEU A 543 -20.14 11.46 15.05
CA LEU A 543 -19.79 11.74 13.64
C LEU A 543 -21.00 11.65 12.68
N ASP A 544 -22.18 12.02 13.16
CA ASP A 544 -23.47 11.93 12.47
C ASP A 544 -23.97 10.49 12.19
N PHE A 545 -23.36 9.46 12.77
CA PHE A 545 -23.90 8.10 12.74
C PHE A 545 -25.15 8.01 13.65
N GLU A 546 -26.15 7.31 13.13
CA GLU A 546 -27.41 7.06 13.85
C GLU A 546 -27.67 5.56 14.00
N GLY A 547 -27.99 5.11 15.21
CA GLY A 547 -28.30 3.70 15.50
C GLY A 547 -27.12 2.74 15.51
N GLN A 548 -25.97 3.17 15.04
CA GLN A 548 -24.71 2.42 14.99
C GLN A 548 -23.52 3.36 15.11
N PHE A 549 -22.34 2.78 15.35
CA PHE A 549 -21.06 3.48 15.31
C PHE A 549 -19.97 2.46 14.91
N PRO A 550 -18.96 2.82 14.12
CA PRO A 550 -17.92 1.87 13.70
C PRO A 550 -17.19 1.21 14.87
N GLY A 551 -17.33 -0.12 15.01
CA GLY A 551 -16.63 -0.91 16.02
C GLY A 551 -15.27 -1.41 15.58
N VAL A 552 -14.88 -1.09 14.34
CA VAL A 552 -13.62 -1.46 13.74
C VAL A 552 -13.08 -0.33 12.87
N ALA A 553 -11.76 -0.18 12.86
CA ALA A 553 -11.04 0.86 12.13
C ALA A 553 -10.06 0.27 11.11
N LEU A 554 -9.71 1.06 10.09
CA LEU A 554 -8.55 0.78 9.25
C LEU A 554 -7.27 0.94 10.09
N PRO A 555 -6.27 0.04 9.93
CA PRO A 555 -5.01 0.14 10.69
C PRO A 555 -4.32 1.50 10.59
N ARG A 556 -4.36 2.13 9.41
CA ARG A 556 -3.77 3.44 9.18
C ARG A 556 -4.55 4.61 9.81
N GLU A 557 -5.78 4.36 10.28
CA GLU A 557 -6.63 5.34 10.95
C GLU A 557 -6.80 5.04 12.45
N GLU A 558 -6.02 4.10 12.99
CA GLU A 558 -6.12 3.65 14.39
C GLU A 558 -6.09 4.82 15.37
N THR A 559 -5.13 5.74 15.24
CA THR A 559 -4.99 6.91 16.12
C THR A 559 -6.17 7.87 16.02
N VAL A 560 -6.72 8.04 14.82
CA VAL A 560 -7.92 8.85 14.59
C VAL A 560 -9.12 8.24 15.30
N TRP A 561 -9.37 6.94 15.08
CA TRP A 561 -10.49 6.24 15.69
C TRP A 561 -10.32 6.06 17.21
N ALA A 562 -9.10 5.85 17.71
CA ALA A 562 -8.81 5.83 19.13
C ALA A 562 -9.09 7.19 19.82
N SER A 563 -9.05 8.28 19.07
CA SER A 563 -9.45 9.59 19.58
C SER A 563 -10.97 9.75 19.63
N PHE A 564 -11.73 9.25 18.64
CA PHE A 564 -13.20 9.26 18.66
C PHE A 564 -13.77 8.18 19.56
N SER A 565 -13.07 7.07 19.73
CA SER A 565 -13.45 5.94 20.58
C SER A 565 -12.29 5.56 21.50
N PRO A 566 -12.05 6.31 22.60
CA PRO A 566 -10.97 6.03 23.54
C PRO A 566 -11.20 4.74 24.32
N ASP A 567 -10.15 4.25 25.00
CA ASP A 567 -10.12 2.95 25.69
C ASP A 567 -11.34 2.76 26.62
N PRO A 568 -12.23 1.80 26.32
CA PRO A 568 -13.41 1.53 27.15
C PRO A 568 -13.05 1.05 28.55
N ASN A 569 -11.81 0.60 28.79
CA ASN A 569 -11.37 0.19 30.12
C ASN A 569 -11.27 1.33 31.12
N LEU A 570 -11.33 2.58 30.65
CA LEU A 570 -11.53 3.75 31.53
C LEU A 570 -12.81 3.64 32.36
N ILE A 571 -13.85 3.01 31.80
CA ILE A 571 -15.15 2.76 32.46
C ILE A 571 -15.21 1.33 33.03
N LEU A 572 -14.81 0.33 32.29
CA LEU A 572 -14.90 -1.09 32.65
C LEU A 572 -14.02 -1.48 33.83
N GLN A 573 -12.86 -0.84 33.99
CA GLN A 573 -11.87 -1.11 35.05
C GLN A 573 -11.50 -2.60 35.21
N LEU A 574 -11.42 -3.31 34.05
CA LEU A 574 -11.04 -4.71 33.99
C LEU A 574 -9.54 -4.89 34.30
N PRO A 575 -9.16 -5.94 35.03
CA PRO A 575 -7.77 -6.24 35.31
C PRO A 575 -7.06 -6.81 34.06
N GLY A 576 -5.71 -6.74 34.07
CA GLY A 576 -4.87 -7.31 33.02
C GLY A 576 -4.66 -6.39 31.82
N GLN A 577 -4.09 -6.94 30.74
CA GLN A 577 -3.73 -6.19 29.50
C GLN A 577 -4.92 -6.17 28.53
N THR A 578 -5.83 -5.25 28.73
CA THR A 578 -7.06 -5.11 27.93
C THR A 578 -6.88 -4.32 26.63
N THR A 579 -5.74 -3.68 26.43
CA THR A 579 -5.38 -3.00 25.19
C THR A 579 -4.30 -3.79 24.47
N PHE A 580 -4.43 -3.98 23.16
CA PHE A 580 -3.39 -4.66 22.35
C PHE A 580 -2.12 -3.80 22.29
N ILE A 581 -0.99 -4.46 22.50
CA ILE A 581 0.31 -3.84 22.31
C ILE A 581 0.94 -4.45 21.06
N PRO A 582 1.20 -3.64 20.02
CA PRO A 582 1.88 -4.12 18.81
C PRO A 582 3.27 -4.70 19.14
N PRO A 583 3.72 -5.74 18.44
CA PRO A 583 5.11 -6.21 18.55
C PRO A 583 6.10 -5.06 18.33
N GLY A 584 7.15 -4.99 19.15
CA GLY A 584 8.19 -3.97 18.97
C GLY A 584 8.97 -4.12 17.65
N ASP A 585 9.97 -3.28 17.41
CA ASP A 585 10.77 -3.27 16.18
C ASP A 585 11.50 -4.61 15.93
N ILE A 586 10.81 -5.50 15.21
CA ILE A 586 11.29 -6.84 14.86
C ILE A 586 12.44 -6.74 13.86
N TYR A 587 12.43 -5.76 12.95
CA TYR A 587 13.49 -5.60 11.96
C TYR A 587 14.82 -5.25 12.63
N LYS A 588 14.83 -4.33 13.58
CA LYS A 588 16.00 -3.98 14.37
C LYS A 588 16.57 -5.21 15.11
N ARG A 589 15.71 -5.95 15.81
CA ARG A 589 16.10 -7.18 16.50
C ARG A 589 16.63 -8.26 15.55
N ARG A 590 16.03 -8.39 14.36
CA ARG A 590 16.50 -9.32 13.32
C ARG A 590 17.92 -9.00 12.88
N VAL A 591 18.24 -7.73 12.62
CA VAL A 591 19.57 -7.29 12.21
C VAL A 591 20.61 -7.53 13.30
N GLU A 592 20.21 -7.45 14.56
CA GLU A 592 21.10 -7.71 15.72
C GLU A 592 21.38 -9.21 15.94
N LEU A 593 20.40 -10.08 15.66
CA LEU A 593 20.45 -11.50 16.03
C LEU A 593 20.79 -12.44 14.87
N LEU A 594 20.39 -12.09 13.65
CA LEU A 594 20.57 -12.96 12.48
C LEU A 594 21.69 -12.45 11.56
N GLY A 595 22.24 -13.34 10.73
CA GLY A 595 23.28 -12.99 9.78
C GLY A 595 22.82 -11.88 8.84
N ARG A 596 23.65 -10.86 8.65
CA ARG A 596 23.31 -9.67 7.84
C ARG A 596 23.06 -9.97 6.36
N ASN A 597 23.57 -11.08 5.87
CA ASN A 597 23.35 -11.57 4.50
C ASN A 597 22.01 -12.33 4.33
N LEU A 598 21.23 -12.50 5.39
CA LEU A 598 19.83 -12.90 5.30
C LEU A 598 18.96 -11.68 4.97
N SER A 599 18.98 -11.27 3.71
CA SER A 599 18.23 -10.12 3.22
C SER A 599 16.71 -10.26 3.41
N VAL A 600 16.03 -9.13 3.52
CA VAL A 600 14.57 -9.01 3.37
C VAL A 600 14.24 -8.53 1.96
N ALA A 601 13.05 -8.86 1.45
CA ALA A 601 12.73 -8.70 0.03
C ALA A 601 12.34 -7.28 -0.39
N TYR A 602 12.01 -6.39 0.54
CA TYR A 602 11.43 -5.07 0.24
C TYR A 602 12.13 -3.98 1.04
N ASP A 603 12.16 -2.75 0.50
CA ASP A 603 12.72 -1.56 1.18
C ASP A 603 11.96 -1.28 2.49
N THR A 604 10.63 -1.48 2.48
CA THR A 604 9.82 -1.53 3.70
C THR A 604 9.47 -2.99 4.00
N PRO A 605 10.15 -3.63 4.98
CA PRO A 605 9.93 -5.03 5.29
C PRO A 605 8.50 -5.32 5.76
N LEU A 606 7.91 -6.39 5.25
CA LEU A 606 6.58 -6.84 5.63
C LEU A 606 6.66 -7.74 6.86
N HIS A 607 5.88 -7.43 7.90
CA HIS A 607 5.73 -8.26 9.09
C HIS A 607 4.56 -9.25 8.90
N ILE A 608 4.81 -10.32 8.15
CA ILE A 608 3.82 -11.37 7.88
C ILE A 608 3.71 -12.31 9.07
N VAL A 609 2.48 -12.54 9.55
CA VAL A 609 2.18 -13.38 10.72
C VAL A 609 1.20 -14.50 10.43
N ARG A 610 0.47 -14.45 9.30
CA ARG A 610 -0.48 -15.49 8.88
C ARG A 610 -0.47 -15.69 7.37
N GLY A 611 -0.80 -16.88 6.93
CA GLY A 611 -1.18 -17.18 5.55
C GLY A 611 -2.56 -17.82 5.53
N SER A 612 -3.42 -17.48 4.55
CA SER A 612 -4.73 -18.10 4.38
C SER A 612 -5.04 -18.25 2.89
N GLY A 613 -5.25 -19.49 2.42
CA GLY A 613 -5.47 -19.78 1.01
C GLY A 613 -4.32 -19.23 0.14
N THR A 614 -4.61 -18.26 -0.71
CA THR A 614 -3.64 -17.59 -1.61
C THR A 614 -3.10 -16.27 -1.05
N TYR A 615 -3.41 -15.92 0.20
CA TYR A 615 -3.03 -14.65 0.80
C TYR A 615 -2.04 -14.82 1.94
N LEU A 616 -1.12 -13.86 2.04
CA LEU A 616 -0.33 -13.55 3.22
C LEU A 616 -0.98 -12.40 3.97
N ILE A 617 -0.94 -12.43 5.30
CA ILE A 617 -1.58 -11.42 6.15
C ILE A 617 -0.54 -10.90 7.13
N ASP A 618 -0.39 -9.58 7.19
CA ASP A 618 0.52 -8.93 8.11
C ASP A 618 -0.08 -8.76 9.52
N VAL A 619 0.74 -8.25 10.43
CA VAL A 619 0.40 -8.11 11.86
C VAL A 619 -0.80 -7.19 12.11
N VAL A 620 -1.13 -6.30 11.17
CA VAL A 620 -2.29 -5.40 11.28
C VAL A 620 -3.48 -5.89 10.46
N GLY A 621 -3.39 -7.08 9.84
CA GLY A 621 -4.50 -7.70 9.11
C GLY A 621 -4.59 -7.29 7.64
N ARG A 622 -3.58 -6.59 7.07
CA ARG A 622 -3.54 -6.29 5.65
C ARG A 622 -3.22 -7.55 4.85
N SER A 623 -4.03 -7.84 3.85
CA SER A 623 -3.92 -9.03 3.00
C SER A 623 -3.12 -8.75 1.73
N TYR A 624 -2.20 -9.65 1.39
CA TYR A 624 -1.37 -9.59 0.19
C TYR A 624 -1.60 -10.87 -0.62
N LEU A 625 -1.99 -10.75 -1.88
CA LEU A 625 -2.05 -11.91 -2.78
C LEU A 625 -0.64 -12.45 -2.99
N ASP A 626 -0.44 -13.71 -2.60
CA ASP A 626 0.88 -14.35 -2.68
C ASP A 626 1.18 -14.83 -4.10
N CYS A 627 1.79 -13.96 -4.88
CA CYS A 627 2.28 -14.26 -6.23
C CYS A 627 3.77 -14.64 -6.27
N VAL A 628 4.42 -14.80 -5.12
CA VAL A 628 5.88 -15.00 -5.01
C VAL A 628 6.24 -16.35 -4.40
N ASN A 629 5.58 -16.74 -3.30
CA ASN A 629 5.95 -17.98 -2.59
C ASN A 629 5.46 -19.21 -3.35
N ASN A 630 6.41 -20.10 -3.65
CA ASN A 630 6.16 -21.35 -4.37
C ASN A 630 6.18 -22.59 -3.45
N VAL A 631 6.15 -22.38 -2.13
CA VAL A 631 6.21 -23.44 -1.10
C VAL A 631 4.81 -23.91 -0.73
N ALA A 632 3.86 -22.99 -0.52
CA ALA A 632 2.48 -23.30 -0.15
C ALA A 632 1.64 -23.67 -1.40
N HIS A 633 1.97 -24.77 -2.03
CA HIS A 633 1.47 -25.15 -3.36
C HIS A 633 -0.05 -25.36 -3.43
N VAL A 634 -0.66 -25.89 -2.39
CA VAL A 634 -2.12 -26.08 -2.28
C VAL A 634 -2.78 -25.00 -1.41
N GLY A 635 -2.08 -23.91 -1.15
CA GLY A 635 -2.51 -22.77 -0.33
C GLY A 635 -1.97 -22.82 1.09
N HIS A 636 -1.90 -21.65 1.69
CA HIS A 636 -1.56 -21.49 3.10
C HIS A 636 -2.68 -22.05 4.00
N GLU A 637 -2.32 -22.51 5.18
CA GLU A 637 -3.27 -23.00 6.20
C GLU A 637 -4.22 -24.10 5.68
N ARG A 638 -3.78 -24.90 4.70
CA ARG A 638 -4.61 -25.98 4.15
C ARG A 638 -4.92 -27.00 5.22
N ARG A 639 -6.18 -27.06 5.69
CA ARG A 639 -6.62 -27.82 6.85
C ARG A 639 -6.19 -29.28 6.80
N SER A 640 -6.36 -29.96 5.67
CA SER A 640 -5.98 -31.38 5.51
C SER A 640 -4.48 -31.63 5.68
N VAL A 641 -3.63 -30.68 5.26
CA VAL A 641 -2.17 -30.78 5.41
C VAL A 641 -1.78 -30.52 6.87
N VAL A 642 -2.35 -29.48 7.49
CA VAL A 642 -2.09 -29.11 8.88
C VAL A 642 -2.49 -30.25 9.83
N GLU A 643 -3.70 -30.79 9.70
CA GLU A 643 -4.22 -31.87 10.54
C GLU A 643 -3.42 -33.17 10.39
N ALA A 644 -3.03 -33.54 9.16
CA ALA A 644 -2.19 -34.72 8.93
C ALA A 644 -0.83 -34.60 9.62
N GLY A 645 -0.17 -33.42 9.51
CA GLY A 645 1.09 -33.16 10.17
C GLY A 645 0.98 -33.17 11.70
N GLN A 646 -0.04 -32.49 12.26
CA GLN A 646 -0.31 -32.48 13.70
C GLN A 646 -0.58 -33.88 14.26
N LEU A 647 -1.39 -34.67 13.57
CA LEU A 647 -1.71 -36.03 13.96
C LEU A 647 -0.45 -36.91 13.98
N GLN A 648 0.34 -36.90 12.91
CA GLN A 648 1.55 -37.70 12.82
C GLN A 648 2.58 -37.30 13.86
N MET A 649 2.79 -36.00 14.10
CA MET A 649 3.68 -35.52 15.15
C MET A 649 3.27 -35.96 16.55
N SER A 650 1.97 -36.17 16.82
CA SER A 650 1.48 -36.67 18.12
C SER A 650 1.71 -38.15 18.33
N VAL A 651 2.02 -38.89 17.27
CA VAL A 651 2.21 -40.36 17.31
C VAL A 651 3.69 -40.73 17.21
N LEU A 652 4.37 -40.29 16.16
CA LEU A 652 5.77 -40.65 15.91
C LEU A 652 6.42 -39.65 14.96
N ASN A 653 7.59 -39.17 15.34
CA ASN A 653 8.48 -38.38 14.51
C ASN A 653 9.92 -38.90 14.71
N THR A 654 10.47 -39.62 13.72
CA THR A 654 11.76 -40.31 13.83
C THR A 654 12.47 -40.40 12.49
N ASN A 655 13.55 -41.14 12.39
CA ASN A 655 14.37 -41.31 11.19
C ASN A 655 14.03 -42.58 10.38
N THR A 656 14.60 -42.73 9.18
CA THR A 656 14.38 -43.83 8.24
C THR A 656 15.00 -45.16 8.65
N ARG A 657 15.65 -45.30 9.79
CA ARG A 657 16.20 -46.58 10.28
C ARG A 657 15.13 -47.57 10.72
N TYR A 658 13.91 -47.11 10.89
CA TYR A 658 12.75 -47.95 11.26
C TYR A 658 11.77 -48.04 10.09
N LEU A 659 11.12 -49.17 9.96
CA LEU A 659 10.09 -49.38 8.94
C LEU A 659 8.84 -48.59 9.31
N HIS A 660 8.28 -47.88 8.35
CA HIS A 660 7.02 -47.17 8.49
C HIS A 660 6.27 -47.07 7.14
N GLU A 661 5.00 -47.38 7.14
CA GLU A 661 4.14 -47.49 5.96
C GLU A 661 3.99 -46.14 5.24
N ASN A 662 3.92 -44.98 5.94
CA ASN A 662 3.74 -43.70 5.32
C ASN A 662 4.85 -43.38 4.33
N VAL A 663 6.09 -43.75 4.64
CA VAL A 663 7.27 -43.50 3.77
C VAL A 663 7.14 -44.31 2.48
N LEU A 664 6.70 -45.58 2.58
CA LEU A 664 6.48 -46.46 1.44
C LEU A 664 5.31 -46.00 0.58
N HIS A 665 4.17 -45.70 1.19
CA HIS A 665 2.99 -45.21 0.48
C HIS A 665 3.28 -43.90 -0.26
N TYR A 666 4.08 -43.00 0.36
CA TYR A 666 4.44 -41.78 -0.31
C TYR A 666 5.42 -42.03 -1.45
N GLY A 667 6.40 -42.90 -1.26
CA GLY A 667 7.33 -43.31 -2.32
C GLY A 667 6.60 -43.93 -3.53
N GLU A 668 5.68 -44.83 -3.30
CA GLU A 668 4.83 -45.46 -4.33
C GLU A 668 4.03 -44.41 -5.11
N ARG A 669 3.27 -43.58 -4.41
CA ARG A 669 2.44 -42.53 -5.04
C ARG A 669 3.29 -41.47 -5.77
N LEU A 670 4.46 -41.16 -5.28
CA LEU A 670 5.37 -40.21 -5.93
C LEU A 670 5.92 -40.79 -7.24
N THR A 671 6.43 -42.03 -7.20
CA THR A 671 7.03 -42.68 -8.38
C THR A 671 6.02 -43.01 -9.46
N GLU A 672 4.75 -43.30 -9.10
CA GLU A 672 3.64 -43.48 -10.07
C GLU A 672 3.38 -42.23 -10.95
N LEU A 673 3.80 -41.05 -10.52
CA LEU A 673 3.63 -39.83 -11.30
C LEU A 673 4.76 -39.61 -12.33
N PHE A 674 5.80 -40.44 -12.33
CA PHE A 674 6.92 -40.33 -13.25
C PHE A 674 6.83 -41.31 -14.42
N PRO A 675 7.36 -40.92 -15.59
CA PRO A 675 7.51 -41.86 -16.70
C PRO A 675 8.62 -42.87 -16.42
N ASP A 676 8.52 -44.08 -16.99
CA ASP A 676 9.61 -45.05 -17.00
C ASP A 676 10.90 -44.39 -17.60
N PRO A 677 12.08 -44.72 -17.08
CA PRO A 677 12.43 -45.69 -16.02
C PRO A 677 12.60 -45.09 -14.62
N LEU A 678 12.06 -43.89 -14.34
CA LEU A 678 12.18 -43.19 -13.06
C LEU A 678 11.32 -43.79 -11.97
N SER A 679 11.87 -44.75 -11.18
CA SER A 679 11.08 -45.58 -10.25
C SER A 679 11.71 -45.74 -8.86
N VAL A 680 12.85 -45.15 -8.56
CA VAL A 680 13.51 -45.24 -7.25
C VAL A 680 13.59 -43.83 -6.65
N CYS A 681 13.11 -43.67 -5.39
CA CYS A 681 13.14 -42.39 -4.72
C CYS A 681 13.99 -42.39 -3.44
N PHE A 682 14.57 -41.23 -3.11
CA PHE A 682 15.28 -40.93 -1.87
C PHE A 682 14.68 -39.65 -1.29
N PHE A 683 14.27 -39.69 0.00
CA PHE A 683 13.76 -38.50 0.67
C PHE A 683 14.87 -37.76 1.42
N VAL A 684 14.86 -36.44 1.34
CA VAL A 684 15.76 -35.50 1.99
C VAL A 684 14.96 -34.32 2.56
N ASN A 685 15.61 -33.26 3.07
CA ASN A 685 14.90 -32.18 3.78
C ASN A 685 14.77 -30.89 2.96
N SER A 686 15.46 -30.79 1.86
CA SER A 686 15.46 -29.58 1.03
C SER A 686 15.85 -29.85 -0.42
N GLY A 687 15.55 -28.92 -1.33
CA GLY A 687 16.05 -28.94 -2.69
C GLY A 687 17.59 -28.92 -2.77
N SER A 688 18.27 -28.24 -1.86
CA SER A 688 19.73 -28.26 -1.78
C SER A 688 20.27 -29.65 -1.47
N GLU A 689 19.72 -30.36 -0.47
CA GLU A 689 20.10 -31.75 -0.21
C GLU A 689 19.79 -32.67 -1.39
N ALA A 690 18.64 -32.46 -2.07
CA ALA A 690 18.27 -33.23 -3.24
C ALA A 690 19.29 -33.07 -4.40
N ASN A 691 19.67 -31.85 -4.72
CA ASN A 691 20.65 -31.57 -5.77
C ASN A 691 22.07 -32.04 -5.39
N ASP A 692 22.50 -31.90 -4.13
CA ASP A 692 23.78 -32.49 -3.67
C ASP A 692 23.79 -34.00 -3.82
N LEU A 693 22.70 -34.69 -3.42
CA LEU A 693 22.55 -36.12 -3.58
C LEU A 693 22.56 -36.52 -5.07
N ALA A 694 21.88 -35.76 -5.93
CA ALA A 694 21.86 -35.98 -7.38
C ALA A 694 23.26 -35.89 -7.98
N LEU A 695 24.07 -34.90 -7.60
CA LEU A 695 25.46 -34.79 -8.05
C LEU A 695 26.34 -35.96 -7.55
N ARG A 696 26.13 -36.42 -6.29
CA ARG A 696 26.81 -37.60 -5.75
C ARG A 696 26.46 -38.86 -6.53
N MET A 697 25.17 -39.07 -6.85
CA MET A 697 24.70 -40.21 -7.66
C MET A 697 25.29 -40.16 -9.06
N ALA A 698 25.29 -38.99 -9.74
CA ALA A 698 25.88 -38.80 -11.02
C ALA A 698 27.36 -39.18 -11.07
N ARG A 699 28.15 -38.71 -10.12
CA ARG A 699 29.55 -39.05 -9.96
C ARG A 699 29.79 -40.53 -9.63
N ALA A 700 28.94 -41.13 -8.81
CA ALA A 700 29.02 -42.56 -8.50
C ALA A 700 28.71 -43.44 -9.72
N HIS A 701 27.80 -43.04 -10.58
CA HIS A 701 27.41 -43.74 -11.79
C HIS A 701 28.47 -43.56 -12.90
N THR A 702 28.78 -42.35 -13.27
CA THR A 702 29.66 -42.04 -14.43
C THR A 702 31.14 -42.15 -14.10
N LYS A 703 31.54 -42.12 -12.82
CA LYS A 703 32.92 -41.97 -12.32
C LYS A 703 33.61 -40.65 -12.75
N GLY A 704 32.89 -39.74 -13.40
CA GLY A 704 33.31 -38.42 -13.79
C GLY A 704 33.15 -37.37 -12.68
N GLN A 705 33.72 -36.19 -12.87
CA GLN A 705 33.59 -35.04 -11.99
C GLN A 705 32.95 -33.83 -12.66
N GLY A 706 33.07 -33.74 -13.98
CA GLY A 706 32.74 -32.56 -14.77
C GLY A 706 31.22 -32.32 -14.84
N VAL A 707 30.82 -31.12 -14.50
CA VAL A 707 29.41 -30.73 -14.52
C VAL A 707 29.21 -29.53 -15.46
N VAL A 708 28.17 -29.61 -16.28
CA VAL A 708 27.71 -28.50 -17.10
C VAL A 708 26.41 -27.97 -16.52
N ALA A 709 26.34 -26.65 -16.29
CA ALA A 709 25.14 -25.95 -15.79
C ALA A 709 24.82 -24.72 -16.67
N ILE A 710 23.62 -24.18 -16.55
CA ILE A 710 23.13 -23.06 -17.37
C ILE A 710 23.42 -21.73 -16.66
N GLU A 711 23.76 -20.72 -17.44
CA GLU A 711 23.90 -19.33 -17.00
C GLU A 711 22.62 -18.87 -16.26
N ASN A 712 22.80 -18.12 -15.14
CA ASN A 712 21.75 -17.68 -14.25
C ASN A 712 20.95 -18.82 -13.53
N GLY A 713 21.36 -20.08 -13.68
CA GLY A 713 20.78 -21.20 -12.95
C GLY A 713 21.10 -21.12 -11.45
N TYR A 714 20.17 -21.63 -10.61
CA TYR A 714 20.33 -21.74 -9.16
C TYR A 714 19.87 -23.11 -8.66
N HIS A 715 20.77 -23.86 -8.03
CA HIS A 715 20.53 -25.25 -7.63
C HIS A 715 20.62 -25.49 -6.13
N GLY A 716 20.96 -24.47 -5.33
CA GLY A 716 21.04 -24.54 -3.86
C GLY A 716 22.18 -23.74 -3.26
N HIS A 717 22.35 -23.89 -1.92
CA HIS A 717 23.28 -23.06 -1.13
C HIS A 717 24.38 -23.85 -0.39
N SER A 718 24.48 -25.16 -0.59
CA SER A 718 25.66 -25.91 -0.13
C SER A 718 26.87 -25.56 -1.01
N GLN A 719 28.09 -25.86 -0.55
CA GLN A 719 29.31 -25.48 -1.29
C GLN A 719 29.29 -26.03 -2.72
N SER A 720 29.03 -27.33 -2.90
CA SER A 720 28.97 -27.96 -4.23
C SER A 720 27.89 -27.39 -5.13
N LEU A 721 26.81 -26.85 -4.54
CA LEU A 721 25.73 -26.24 -5.33
C LEU A 721 25.96 -24.76 -5.62
N ILE A 722 26.65 -24.03 -4.75
CA ILE A 722 27.18 -22.69 -5.11
C ILE A 722 28.09 -22.81 -6.34
N ASP A 723 28.97 -23.82 -6.36
CA ASP A 723 29.90 -24.09 -7.47
C ASP A 723 29.20 -24.28 -8.84
N VAL A 724 27.98 -24.85 -8.86
CA VAL A 724 27.18 -25.07 -10.09
C VAL A 724 26.05 -24.06 -10.29
N SER A 725 25.86 -23.12 -9.35
CA SER A 725 24.84 -22.06 -9.44
C SER A 725 25.45 -20.76 -9.96
N HIS A 726 25.39 -20.54 -11.28
CA HIS A 726 25.91 -19.30 -11.88
C HIS A 726 25.32 -18.04 -11.24
N TYR A 727 24.03 -18.05 -10.91
CA TYR A 727 23.36 -16.96 -10.21
C TYR A 727 24.08 -16.51 -8.93
N LYS A 728 24.80 -17.42 -8.26
CA LYS A 728 25.53 -17.11 -7.02
C LYS A 728 27.02 -16.85 -7.28
N HIS A 729 27.75 -17.79 -7.90
CA HIS A 729 29.21 -17.66 -8.00
C HIS A 729 29.68 -16.57 -8.98
N ALA A 730 28.82 -16.09 -9.88
CA ALA A 730 29.13 -14.98 -10.78
C ALA A 730 28.68 -13.61 -10.22
N GLY A 731 27.89 -13.60 -9.14
CA GLY A 731 27.44 -12.38 -8.48
C GLY A 731 28.48 -11.79 -7.51
N GLU A 732 28.11 -10.67 -6.87
CA GLU A 732 28.96 -9.99 -5.90
C GLU A 732 29.32 -10.94 -4.73
N GLY A 733 30.62 -11.06 -4.42
CA GLY A 733 31.14 -11.97 -3.40
C GLY A 733 31.29 -13.43 -3.84
N GLY A 734 31.07 -13.75 -5.12
CA GLY A 734 31.29 -15.07 -5.69
C GLY A 734 32.70 -15.25 -6.25
N ASP A 735 33.24 -16.48 -6.16
CA ASP A 735 34.61 -16.82 -6.57
C ASP A 735 34.70 -17.33 -8.03
N GLY A 736 33.59 -17.29 -8.78
CA GLY A 736 33.49 -17.88 -10.11
C GLY A 736 33.33 -19.40 -10.11
N ALA A 737 33.18 -19.99 -11.28
CA ALA A 737 33.05 -21.45 -11.46
C ALA A 737 34.38 -22.17 -11.22
N PRO A 738 34.40 -23.27 -10.44
CA PRO A 738 35.61 -24.08 -10.24
C PRO A 738 35.98 -24.85 -11.54
N SER A 739 37.21 -25.42 -11.58
CA SER A 739 37.74 -26.07 -12.79
C SER A 739 36.91 -27.24 -13.33
N TRP A 740 36.14 -27.90 -12.47
CA TRP A 740 35.27 -29.03 -12.82
C TRP A 740 33.86 -28.62 -13.28
N VAL A 741 33.55 -27.31 -13.37
CA VAL A 741 32.24 -26.77 -13.80
C VAL A 741 32.43 -25.95 -15.09
N ARG A 742 31.46 -26.08 -16.00
CA ARG A 742 31.29 -25.16 -17.16
C ARG A 742 29.89 -24.65 -17.21
N ILE A 743 29.78 -23.38 -17.53
CA ILE A 743 28.52 -22.69 -17.70
C ILE A 743 28.24 -22.51 -19.18
N VAL A 744 27.02 -22.84 -19.62
CA VAL A 744 26.54 -22.61 -20.98
C VAL A 744 25.56 -21.46 -21.01
N PRO A 745 25.44 -20.73 -22.14
CA PRO A 745 24.52 -19.61 -22.27
C PRO A 745 23.06 -20.00 -21.95
N VAL A 746 22.33 -19.09 -21.34
CA VAL A 746 20.88 -19.25 -21.10
C VAL A 746 20.12 -19.38 -22.42
N PRO A 747 19.31 -20.43 -22.62
CA PRO A 747 18.55 -20.64 -23.85
C PRO A 747 17.32 -19.72 -23.92
N ASP A 748 17.55 -18.43 -24.00
CA ASP A 748 16.52 -17.39 -24.11
C ASP A 748 16.41 -16.93 -25.58
N ASP A 749 15.29 -17.22 -26.24
CA ASP A 749 15.04 -16.83 -27.63
C ASP A 749 14.50 -15.41 -27.78
N TYR A 750 14.34 -14.67 -26.68
CA TYR A 750 13.88 -13.26 -26.66
C TYR A 750 15.03 -12.27 -26.50
N ARG A 751 15.93 -12.50 -25.52
CA ARG A 751 17.05 -11.59 -25.18
C ARG A 751 18.44 -12.25 -25.31
N GLY A 752 18.49 -13.57 -25.53
CA GLY A 752 19.73 -14.34 -25.54
C GLY A 752 20.47 -14.28 -26.87
N LEU A 753 21.47 -15.18 -27.04
CA LEU A 753 22.37 -15.22 -28.20
C LEU A 753 21.66 -15.53 -29.51
N TYR A 754 20.63 -16.37 -29.51
CA TYR A 754 19.92 -16.83 -30.69
C TYR A 754 18.43 -16.53 -30.57
N GLY A 755 18.01 -15.46 -31.27
CA GLY A 755 16.63 -14.96 -31.26
C GLY A 755 15.65 -15.84 -32.03
N ARG A 756 14.36 -15.48 -31.95
CA ARG A 756 13.25 -16.21 -32.59
C ARG A 756 13.32 -16.28 -34.12
N ASP A 757 14.05 -15.37 -34.73
CA ASP A 757 14.33 -15.33 -36.16
C ASP A 757 15.31 -16.45 -36.63
N ILE A 758 16.05 -17.06 -35.71
CA ILE A 758 16.99 -18.16 -35.99
C ILE A 758 16.24 -19.50 -35.87
N VAL A 759 16.07 -20.18 -37.00
CA VAL A 759 15.28 -21.42 -37.11
C VAL A 759 15.86 -22.55 -36.26
N ASP A 760 17.19 -22.71 -36.26
CA ASP A 760 17.92 -23.77 -35.54
C ASP A 760 18.42 -23.35 -34.15
N ARG A 761 17.83 -22.31 -33.54
CA ARG A 761 18.29 -21.73 -32.28
C ARG A 761 18.37 -22.76 -31.13
N ALA A 762 17.42 -23.67 -31.06
CA ALA A 762 17.42 -24.74 -30.04
C ALA A 762 18.67 -25.61 -30.13
N VAL A 763 19.01 -26.05 -31.35
CA VAL A 763 20.22 -26.84 -31.64
C VAL A 763 21.49 -26.06 -31.34
N ARG A 764 21.52 -24.79 -31.71
CA ARG A 764 22.70 -23.92 -31.45
C ARG A 764 22.95 -23.73 -29.98
N TYR A 765 21.92 -23.47 -29.17
CA TYR A 765 22.07 -23.43 -27.74
C TYR A 765 22.54 -24.77 -27.16
N ALA A 766 21.99 -25.89 -27.62
CA ALA A 766 22.38 -27.22 -27.16
C ALA A 766 23.82 -27.59 -27.54
N MET A 767 24.37 -27.11 -28.67
CA MET A 767 25.79 -27.34 -29.08
C MET A 767 26.77 -26.85 -28.01
N HIS A 768 26.45 -25.74 -27.28
CA HIS A 768 27.31 -25.25 -26.22
C HIS A 768 27.50 -26.27 -25.09
N VAL A 769 26.49 -27.16 -24.84
CA VAL A 769 26.65 -28.26 -23.89
C VAL A 769 27.74 -29.22 -24.30
N GLY A 770 27.83 -29.55 -25.61
CA GLY A 770 28.87 -30.41 -26.18
C GLY A 770 30.27 -29.78 -26.12
N GLU A 771 30.35 -28.49 -26.40
CA GLU A 771 31.61 -27.72 -26.33
C GLU A 771 32.10 -27.64 -24.87
N ALA A 772 31.17 -27.41 -23.92
CA ALA A 772 31.48 -27.38 -22.49
C ALA A 772 32.03 -28.70 -21.98
N PHE A 773 31.41 -29.84 -22.31
CA PHE A 773 31.96 -31.16 -21.98
C PHE A 773 33.29 -31.42 -22.65
N GLY A 774 33.48 -31.02 -23.93
CA GLY A 774 34.77 -31.10 -24.59
C GLY A 774 35.86 -30.31 -23.86
N SER A 775 35.56 -29.12 -23.38
CA SER A 775 36.45 -28.29 -22.54
C SER A 775 36.77 -28.95 -21.22
N LEU A 776 35.78 -29.56 -20.52
CA LEU A 776 36.02 -30.30 -19.27
C LEU A 776 36.99 -31.47 -19.47
N SER A 777 36.74 -32.34 -20.47
CA SER A 777 37.62 -33.48 -20.76
C SER A 777 39.04 -33.04 -21.12
N SER A 778 39.20 -31.94 -21.87
CA SER A 778 40.54 -31.40 -22.21
C SER A 778 41.34 -30.90 -21.00
N THR A 779 40.63 -30.58 -19.89
CA THR A 779 41.24 -30.15 -18.61
C THR A 779 41.31 -31.26 -17.57
N GLY A 780 41.01 -32.52 -17.97
CA GLY A 780 41.14 -33.70 -17.11
C GLY A 780 39.93 -33.99 -16.24
N HIS A 781 38.78 -33.33 -16.50
CA HIS A 781 37.54 -33.57 -15.80
C HIS A 781 36.56 -34.34 -16.69
N GLU A 782 36.51 -35.65 -16.48
CA GLU A 782 35.55 -36.52 -17.21
C GLU A 782 34.11 -36.10 -16.92
N PRO A 783 33.18 -36.16 -17.92
CA PRO A 783 31.79 -35.78 -17.78
C PRO A 783 31.05 -36.56 -16.70
N ALA A 784 30.32 -35.85 -15.85
CA ALA A 784 29.45 -36.47 -14.83
C ALA A 784 27.95 -36.12 -15.05
N ALA A 785 27.63 -34.84 -15.17
CA ALA A 785 26.25 -34.42 -15.27
C ALA A 785 26.02 -33.15 -16.07
N PHE A 786 24.89 -33.08 -16.76
CA PHE A 786 24.26 -31.84 -17.15
C PHE A 786 23.10 -31.58 -16.20
N ILE A 787 23.17 -30.46 -15.44
CA ILE A 787 22.11 -30.07 -14.52
C ILE A 787 21.40 -28.81 -15.01
N ALA A 788 20.08 -28.83 -15.04
CA ALA A 788 19.27 -27.70 -15.49
C ALA A 788 17.92 -27.67 -14.81
N GLU A 789 17.44 -26.46 -14.50
CA GLU A 789 16.03 -26.21 -14.29
C GLU A 789 15.31 -26.37 -15.63
N SER A 790 14.20 -27.14 -15.68
CA SER A 790 13.47 -27.40 -16.94
C SER A 790 12.90 -26.11 -17.57
N ILE A 791 12.53 -25.14 -16.70
CA ILE A 791 12.26 -23.73 -17.00
C ILE A 791 13.09 -22.92 -16.00
N LEU A 792 13.93 -22.03 -16.48
CA LEU A 792 14.84 -21.27 -15.61
C LEU A 792 14.05 -20.27 -14.77
N SER A 793 13.94 -20.50 -13.49
CA SER A 793 13.14 -19.68 -12.58
C SER A 793 13.93 -18.47 -12.05
N CYS A 794 15.06 -18.68 -11.41
CA CYS A 794 15.90 -17.58 -10.91
C CYS A 794 16.49 -16.72 -12.05
N GLY A 795 16.68 -17.29 -13.20
CA GLY A 795 17.16 -16.62 -14.42
C GLY A 795 16.13 -15.68 -15.08
N GLY A 796 14.87 -15.65 -14.63
CA GLY A 796 13.84 -14.73 -15.15
C GLY A 796 12.58 -15.40 -15.69
N GLN A 797 12.24 -16.61 -15.27
CA GLN A 797 11.11 -17.41 -15.76
C GLN A 797 11.21 -17.70 -17.27
N ILE A 798 12.39 -18.15 -17.70
CA ILE A 798 12.71 -18.34 -19.13
C ILE A 798 12.34 -19.76 -19.53
N GLU A 799 11.43 -19.88 -20.50
CA GLU A 799 11.07 -21.13 -21.16
C GLU A 799 12.07 -21.39 -22.31
N PRO A 800 12.80 -22.51 -22.30
CA PRO A 800 13.75 -22.82 -23.38
C PRO A 800 13.08 -23.02 -24.75
N PRO A 801 13.71 -22.71 -25.86
CA PRO A 801 13.18 -22.99 -27.20
C PRO A 801 12.83 -24.48 -27.37
N ALA A 802 11.68 -24.77 -28.01
CA ALA A 802 11.25 -26.14 -28.28
C ALA A 802 12.35 -26.98 -28.94
N GLY A 803 12.61 -28.18 -28.39
CA GLY A 803 13.67 -29.09 -28.84
C GLY A 803 15.04 -28.85 -28.16
N TYR A 804 15.23 -27.79 -27.36
CA TYR A 804 16.50 -27.55 -26.68
C TYR A 804 16.84 -28.64 -25.67
N LEU A 805 15.91 -28.98 -24.74
CA LEU A 805 16.18 -30.04 -23.76
C LEU A 805 16.44 -31.40 -24.42
N GLU A 806 15.68 -31.75 -25.46
CA GLU A 806 15.88 -32.99 -26.21
C GLU A 806 17.32 -33.08 -26.78
N GLU A 807 17.78 -32.04 -27.43
CA GLU A 807 19.10 -32.02 -28.04
C GLU A 807 20.22 -31.91 -26.99
N ALA A 808 20.04 -31.12 -25.95
CA ALA A 808 20.99 -31.00 -24.83
C ALA A 808 21.20 -32.34 -24.11
N TYR A 809 20.11 -33.05 -23.80
CA TYR A 809 20.18 -34.39 -23.19
C TYR A 809 20.85 -35.42 -24.11
N ARG A 810 20.51 -35.41 -25.38
CA ARG A 810 21.16 -36.27 -26.37
C ARG A 810 22.68 -36.03 -26.41
N ILE A 811 23.10 -34.78 -26.45
CA ILE A 811 24.52 -34.38 -26.45
C ILE A 811 25.20 -34.79 -25.15
N ALA A 812 24.61 -34.49 -23.97
CA ALA A 812 25.19 -34.83 -22.69
C ALA A 812 25.40 -36.34 -22.54
N ARG A 813 24.38 -37.15 -22.86
CA ARG A 813 24.52 -38.60 -22.85
C ARG A 813 25.53 -39.15 -23.84
N SER A 814 25.66 -38.56 -25.01
CA SER A 814 26.69 -38.95 -25.99
C SER A 814 28.12 -38.68 -25.48
N ARG A 815 28.28 -37.82 -24.47
CA ARG A 815 29.57 -37.54 -23.79
C ARG A 815 29.75 -38.37 -22.53
N GLY A 816 28.83 -39.28 -22.19
CA GLY A 816 28.89 -40.10 -20.98
C GLY A 816 28.40 -39.44 -19.71
N ALA A 817 27.82 -38.27 -19.82
CA ALA A 817 27.16 -37.58 -18.69
C ALA A 817 25.69 -38.01 -18.55
N ILE A 818 25.14 -37.94 -17.34
CA ILE A 818 23.71 -38.09 -17.09
C ILE A 818 23.02 -36.73 -16.97
N CYS A 819 21.69 -36.71 -17.14
CA CYS A 819 20.90 -35.53 -17.14
C CYS A 819 20.11 -35.41 -15.83
N ILE A 820 20.28 -34.29 -15.10
CA ILE A 820 19.59 -33.94 -13.87
C ILE A 820 18.58 -32.84 -14.18
N ALA A 821 17.28 -33.15 -14.00
CA ALA A 821 16.23 -32.12 -14.04
C ALA A 821 15.97 -31.59 -12.65
N ASP A 822 16.23 -30.33 -12.45
CA ASP A 822 15.91 -29.60 -11.21
C ASP A 822 14.45 -29.11 -11.27
N GLU A 823 13.56 -29.91 -10.69
CA GLU A 823 12.12 -29.61 -10.58
C GLU A 823 11.74 -28.98 -9.23
N VAL A 824 12.72 -28.55 -8.45
CA VAL A 824 12.53 -27.96 -7.11
C VAL A 824 11.58 -26.77 -7.13
N GLN A 825 11.49 -26.05 -8.23
CA GLN A 825 10.61 -24.90 -8.38
C GLN A 825 9.45 -25.12 -9.34
N ILE A 826 9.62 -25.96 -10.35
CA ILE A 826 8.73 -26.10 -11.52
C ILE A 826 7.79 -27.30 -11.39
N GLY A 827 8.14 -28.29 -10.59
CA GLY A 827 7.37 -29.52 -10.44
C GLY A 827 5.97 -29.37 -9.84
N PHE A 828 5.26 -30.46 -9.77
CA PHE A 828 3.91 -30.62 -9.22
C PHE A 828 2.83 -29.80 -9.96
N GLY A 829 2.86 -29.79 -11.28
CA GLY A 829 1.82 -29.17 -12.11
C GLY A 829 1.90 -27.65 -12.22
N ARG A 830 3.00 -27.00 -11.75
CA ARG A 830 3.15 -25.55 -11.80
C ARG A 830 3.14 -24.98 -13.21
N VAL A 831 3.59 -25.74 -14.20
CA VAL A 831 3.55 -25.37 -15.62
C VAL A 831 2.14 -25.44 -16.24
N GLY A 832 1.15 -25.96 -15.52
CA GLY A 832 -0.26 -26.04 -15.94
C GLY A 832 -0.57 -27.20 -16.90
N SER A 833 0.27 -27.43 -17.90
CA SER A 833 0.06 -28.45 -18.94
C SER A 833 0.54 -29.85 -18.54
N HIS A 834 1.54 -29.95 -17.65
CA HIS A 834 2.21 -31.20 -17.28
C HIS A 834 2.47 -31.24 -15.77
N MET A 835 2.66 -32.46 -15.22
CA MET A 835 3.02 -32.67 -13.83
C MET A 835 4.46 -32.18 -13.54
N TRP A 836 5.38 -32.40 -14.48
CA TRP A 836 6.79 -32.08 -14.39
C TRP A 836 7.22 -31.15 -15.54
N GLY A 837 8.09 -30.18 -15.25
CA GLY A 837 8.57 -29.22 -16.24
C GLY A 837 9.34 -29.87 -17.38
N PHE A 838 10.14 -30.92 -17.14
CA PHE A 838 10.88 -31.64 -18.19
C PHE A 838 9.98 -32.25 -19.27
N GLN A 839 8.72 -32.56 -18.93
CA GLN A 839 7.75 -33.11 -19.89
C GLN A 839 7.36 -32.10 -20.96
N THR A 840 7.49 -30.80 -20.71
CA THR A 840 7.24 -29.75 -21.74
C THR A 840 8.27 -29.82 -22.87
N GLY A 841 9.49 -30.29 -22.57
CA GLY A 841 10.55 -30.54 -23.53
C GLY A 841 10.55 -31.96 -24.14
N ASN A 842 9.51 -32.77 -23.84
CA ASN A 842 9.37 -34.16 -24.32
C ASN A 842 10.59 -35.02 -24.02
N VAL A 843 11.20 -34.88 -22.86
CA VAL A 843 12.38 -35.64 -22.42
C VAL A 843 12.14 -36.42 -21.15
N VAL A 844 12.96 -37.43 -20.89
CA VAL A 844 13.04 -38.11 -19.59
C VAL A 844 14.46 -37.98 -19.09
N PRO A 845 14.68 -37.30 -17.94
CA PRO A 845 16.00 -37.19 -17.30
C PRO A 845 16.42 -38.53 -16.65
N ASP A 846 17.67 -38.62 -16.23
CA ASP A 846 18.18 -39.75 -15.47
C ASP A 846 17.97 -39.58 -13.97
N ILE A 847 17.93 -38.32 -13.51
CA ILE A 847 17.64 -37.93 -12.12
C ILE A 847 16.69 -36.73 -12.14
N VAL A 848 15.73 -36.72 -11.24
CA VAL A 848 14.86 -35.58 -10.95
C VAL A 848 15.03 -35.18 -9.50
N THR A 849 15.17 -33.90 -9.22
CA THR A 849 15.23 -33.35 -7.86
C THR A 849 14.00 -32.54 -7.52
N LEU A 850 13.49 -32.70 -6.33
CA LEU A 850 12.25 -32.12 -5.85
C LEU A 850 12.47 -31.34 -4.54
N GLY A 851 11.68 -30.32 -4.35
CA GLY A 851 11.68 -29.48 -3.14
C GLY A 851 10.46 -28.59 -3.09
N LYS A 852 10.52 -27.50 -2.37
CA LYS A 852 9.50 -26.45 -2.24
C LYS A 852 8.04 -26.97 -2.19
N PRO A 853 7.32 -27.20 -3.36
CA PRO A 853 5.90 -27.61 -3.35
C PRO A 853 5.64 -28.96 -2.71
N ILE A 854 6.62 -29.88 -2.72
CA ILE A 854 6.45 -31.29 -2.28
C ILE A 854 5.90 -31.42 -0.83
N GLY A 855 6.27 -30.46 0.06
CA GLY A 855 5.87 -30.47 1.47
C GLY A 855 4.79 -29.45 1.84
N ASN A 856 4.32 -28.63 0.91
CA ASN A 856 3.39 -27.52 1.19
C ASN A 856 3.80 -26.69 2.44
N GLY A 857 5.09 -26.35 2.56
CA GLY A 857 5.66 -25.63 3.70
C GLY A 857 6.44 -26.50 4.70
N HIS A 858 6.23 -27.81 4.73
CA HIS A 858 7.08 -28.73 5.50
C HIS A 858 8.44 -28.92 4.80
N PRO A 859 9.54 -29.04 5.56
CA PRO A 859 10.88 -29.19 5.01
C PRO A 859 11.09 -30.62 4.45
N ILE A 860 10.69 -30.85 3.19
CA ILE A 860 10.84 -32.09 2.45
C ILE A 860 11.50 -31.80 1.09
N GLY A 861 12.37 -32.68 0.66
CA GLY A 861 12.89 -32.79 -0.69
C GLY A 861 12.95 -34.27 -1.11
N ALA A 862 13.12 -34.53 -2.39
CA ALA A 862 13.32 -35.89 -2.87
C ALA A 862 14.20 -35.91 -4.11
N VAL A 863 14.84 -37.07 -4.34
CA VAL A 863 15.49 -37.44 -5.60
C VAL A 863 14.73 -38.64 -6.17
N VAL A 864 14.31 -38.55 -7.42
CA VAL A 864 13.74 -39.68 -8.17
C VAL A 864 14.68 -40.03 -9.30
N THR A 865 15.03 -41.30 -9.45
CA THR A 865 16.04 -41.76 -10.40
C THR A 865 15.69 -43.14 -10.99
N THR A 866 16.52 -43.54 -11.95
CA THR A 866 16.42 -44.86 -12.57
C THR A 866 17.01 -45.93 -11.64
N PRO A 867 16.55 -47.23 -11.76
CA PRO A 867 17.15 -48.35 -11.02
C PRO A 867 18.66 -48.48 -11.25
N GLU A 868 19.14 -48.19 -12.45
CA GLU A 868 20.54 -48.32 -12.86
C GLU A 868 21.42 -47.27 -12.10
N VAL A 869 20.97 -46.06 -12.02
CA VAL A 869 21.69 -45.00 -11.26
C VAL A 869 21.65 -45.29 -9.77
N ALA A 870 20.51 -45.73 -9.26
CA ALA A 870 20.36 -46.09 -7.85
C ALA A 870 21.27 -47.25 -7.45
N GLU A 871 21.39 -48.31 -8.28
CA GLU A 871 22.28 -49.44 -8.05
C GLU A 871 23.77 -49.02 -8.09
N SER A 872 24.13 -48.12 -8.99
CA SER A 872 25.51 -47.57 -9.05
C SER A 872 25.86 -46.78 -7.80
N PHE A 873 24.87 -46.18 -7.11
CA PHE A 873 25.04 -45.44 -5.87
C PHE A 873 25.10 -46.35 -4.64
N ALA A 874 24.58 -47.59 -4.70
CA ALA A 874 24.65 -48.59 -3.65
C ALA A 874 26.06 -49.20 -3.51
N ASN A 875 27.07 -48.36 -3.30
CA ASN A 875 28.51 -48.66 -3.38
C ASN A 875 29.20 -48.91 -2.03
N SER A 876 28.49 -49.44 -1.05
CA SER A 876 28.93 -49.69 0.31
C SER A 876 29.12 -48.47 1.21
N MET A 877 29.02 -47.25 0.70
CA MET A 877 28.95 -46.06 1.51
C MET A 877 27.47 -45.83 1.89
N GLU A 878 27.18 -45.99 3.20
CA GLU A 878 25.84 -45.76 3.71
C GLU A 878 25.34 -44.35 3.34
N PHE A 879 24.11 -44.26 2.81
CA PHE A 879 23.38 -43.01 2.74
C PHE A 879 22.42 -42.92 3.95
N PHE A 880 22.59 -41.85 4.73
CA PHE A 880 21.76 -41.60 5.91
C PHE A 880 21.40 -40.11 5.99
N SER A 881 20.15 -39.80 6.20
CA SER A 881 19.67 -38.47 6.59
C SER A 881 18.84 -38.60 7.87
N THR A 882 19.11 -37.78 8.88
CA THR A 882 18.42 -37.89 10.17
C THR A 882 16.93 -37.62 10.03
N PHE A 883 16.54 -36.63 9.25
CA PHE A 883 15.16 -36.21 9.11
C PHE A 883 14.55 -36.52 7.73
N GLY A 884 15.36 -36.81 6.71
CA GLY A 884 14.88 -37.21 5.39
C GLY A 884 14.16 -38.57 5.46
N GLY A 885 12.92 -38.62 5.01
CA GLY A 885 12.07 -39.80 5.10
C GLY A 885 11.51 -40.08 6.49
N ASN A 886 11.40 -39.06 7.34
CA ASN A 886 10.64 -39.13 8.59
C ASN A 886 9.15 -39.40 8.29
N PRO A 887 8.46 -40.30 9.06
CA PRO A 887 7.03 -40.65 8.82
C PRO A 887 6.07 -39.43 8.80
#